data_2a67afad291b1fb9dd13084c3028bdbd
#
_entry.id   2a67afad291b1fb9dd13084c3028bdbd
#
_cell.length_a   1.000
_cell.length_b   1.000
_cell.length_c   1.000
_cell.angle_alpha   90.00
_cell.angle_beta   90.00
_cell.angle_gamma   90.00
#
_symmetry.space_group_name_H-M   'P 1'
#
loop_
_entity.id
_entity.type
_entity.pdbx_description
1 polymer ?
#
loop_
_entity_poly.entity_id
_entity_poly.type
_entity_poly.pdbx_seq_one_letter_code
_entity_poly.pdbx_strand_id
1 'polypeptide(L)'
;MSSLTTFNLPISGMTCTSCAERIERALAKVADVASVSINLASEQARVEAPADSLEQLVNAVSAAGYQVPSERLELALSGMTCASCAGRIERALAQQPGVLSANVNLTSERALLQVLRGTDHTPLLQAVSQAGYRASLLDDAVQAKPAAEEHLLRERWSLLLAIVLTVPLVIPMLVEPLGLHWMLPAWAQFALATPVQFIFGARFYRAAWSALRARAGNMDQLVAIGTSAAYGLSLYQWAVTPAGEVAHLYFEASAVIIALILLGKYLESRAKRQTSSAIRALQALRPERALRLQDGSEQWISIGELQLGDRIVVKPGERFPVDGVVQEGQSHADEALISGESLPLPKQPGDPITAGSINGEGRLLIETTALGAETVLSQIIRLVEDTQAAKAPIQKLVDKVSRIFVPSVLLIALATLITWLELGAGFESALLNAVAVLVIACPCALGLATPTAIMAGTGVAARHGILIKDAEALEVAHAVNLVAFDKTGTLTSGSPRIAHMQAVNGDTTQLLQLAGALQRGSEHPLAKAVLDQCAADHLTLAEVSHSKALAGRGIAGQIDGRELALGNKRLLEEHWLQNQTLIAEALAWEAEGRTLSWLAELAPQPQVLGLFAFGDTLKDGAEQAIAALTAQGIDSHLISGDNKGSVHAVAQALGITVAHAEVLPANKAAIISELKKTSVVAMVGDGINDAPALAAADVGIAMGSGTDVAMHAAGITLMRGDPRLVVDALDISKRTYNKIRQNLFWAFAYNLIGIPLAAAGLLNPMLAGAAMALSSVSVVSNALLLKTWKPKDYE
;
A
#
# COMPACT_ATOMS: atom_id res chain seq x y z
N MET A 1 -6.79 9.86 -39.73
CA MET A 1 -7.11 11.13 -39.11
C MET A 1 -7.64 10.78 -37.72
N SER A 2 -6.88 11.06 -36.66
CA SER A 2 -7.33 10.91 -35.29
C SER A 2 -8.50 11.86 -35.04
N SER A 3 -9.61 11.36 -34.53
CA SER A 3 -10.76 12.18 -34.17
C SER A 3 -10.34 13.17 -33.07
N LEU A 4 -10.48 14.47 -33.34
CA LEU A 4 -10.27 15.50 -32.34
C LEU A 4 -11.37 15.42 -31.27
N THR A 5 -10.96 15.48 -30.03
CA THR A 5 -11.83 15.50 -28.86
C THR A 5 -11.74 16.85 -28.19
N THR A 6 -12.84 17.38 -27.73
CA THR A 6 -12.85 18.62 -26.95
C THR A 6 -12.67 18.31 -25.47
N PHE A 7 -11.60 18.82 -24.87
CA PHE A 7 -11.33 18.72 -23.44
C PHE A 7 -11.72 20.03 -22.76
N ASN A 8 -12.48 19.96 -21.67
CA ASN A 8 -12.72 21.07 -20.76
C ASN A 8 -11.86 20.84 -19.52
N LEU A 9 -10.71 21.51 -19.46
CA LEU A 9 -9.76 21.36 -18.36
C LEU A 9 -10.08 22.40 -17.28
N PRO A 10 -10.50 22.03 -16.08
CA PRO A 10 -10.53 22.95 -14.95
C PRO A 10 -9.09 23.32 -14.56
N ILE A 11 -8.81 24.58 -14.31
CA ILE A 11 -7.46 25.05 -13.99
C ILE A 11 -7.51 25.93 -12.75
N SER A 12 -6.84 25.51 -11.70
CA SER A 12 -6.73 26.26 -10.45
C SER A 12 -5.53 27.21 -10.45
N GLY A 13 -5.71 28.37 -9.84
CA GLY A 13 -4.64 29.39 -9.66
C GLY A 13 -4.59 30.46 -10.74
N MET A 14 -5.58 30.55 -11.63
CA MET A 14 -5.71 31.67 -12.58
C MET A 14 -6.30 32.88 -11.87
N THR A 15 -5.54 33.99 -11.77
CA THR A 15 -6.00 35.21 -11.09
C THR A 15 -6.09 36.42 -12.03
N CYS A 16 -5.52 36.33 -13.24
CA CYS A 16 -5.43 37.43 -14.17
C CYS A 16 -5.32 36.98 -15.64
N THR A 17 -5.53 37.90 -16.56
CA THR A 17 -5.44 37.65 -18.00
C THR A 17 -4.07 37.17 -18.45
N SER A 18 -2.99 37.64 -17.82
CA SER A 18 -1.63 37.18 -18.15
C SER A 18 -1.38 35.72 -17.71
N CYS A 19 -2.12 35.22 -16.67
CA CYS A 19 -2.15 33.82 -16.32
C CYS A 19 -2.78 32.98 -17.44
N ALA A 20 -3.94 33.42 -17.94
CA ALA A 20 -4.64 32.76 -19.04
C ALA A 20 -3.77 32.70 -20.31
N GLU A 21 -3.13 33.81 -20.73
CA GLU A 21 -2.21 33.81 -21.88
C GLU A 21 -1.00 32.88 -21.71
N ARG A 22 -0.48 32.72 -20.48
CA ARG A 22 0.64 31.81 -20.21
C ARG A 22 0.22 30.36 -20.39
N ILE A 23 -0.96 29.99 -19.88
CA ILE A 23 -1.53 28.66 -20.02
C ILE A 23 -1.88 28.37 -21.48
N GLU A 24 -2.49 29.31 -22.17
CA GLU A 24 -2.83 29.19 -23.59
C GLU A 24 -1.60 28.91 -24.45
N ARG A 25 -0.50 29.65 -24.21
CA ARG A 25 0.78 29.41 -24.87
C ARG A 25 1.43 28.08 -24.51
N ALA A 26 1.22 27.58 -23.31
CA ALA A 26 1.73 26.25 -22.89
C ALA A 26 0.94 25.14 -23.56
N LEU A 27 -0.39 25.22 -23.58
CA LEU A 27 -1.27 24.25 -24.23
C LEU A 27 -1.11 24.23 -25.75
N ALA A 28 -0.97 25.39 -26.39
CA ALA A 28 -0.73 25.50 -27.83
C ALA A 28 0.62 24.91 -28.31
N LYS A 29 1.57 24.66 -27.41
CA LYS A 29 2.84 23.97 -27.71
C LYS A 29 2.75 22.45 -27.69
N VAL A 30 1.68 21.88 -27.17
CA VAL A 30 1.48 20.43 -27.18
C VAL A 30 1.17 19.98 -28.59
N ALA A 31 1.79 18.90 -29.02
CA ALA A 31 1.62 18.37 -30.38
C ALA A 31 0.15 18.05 -30.69
N ASP A 32 -0.25 18.34 -31.93
CA ASP A 32 -1.58 18.04 -32.49
C ASP A 32 -2.77 18.75 -31.78
N VAL A 33 -2.53 19.82 -31.03
CA VAL A 33 -3.57 20.70 -30.50
C VAL A 33 -4.11 21.59 -31.61
N ALA A 34 -5.41 21.49 -31.90
CA ALA A 34 -6.07 22.23 -32.98
C ALA A 34 -6.54 23.64 -32.52
N SER A 35 -7.09 23.73 -31.30
CA SER A 35 -7.55 25.00 -30.75
C SER A 35 -7.45 25.02 -29.22
N VAL A 36 -7.20 26.22 -28.67
CA VAL A 36 -7.20 26.46 -27.20
C VAL A 36 -8.00 27.74 -26.96
N SER A 37 -8.89 27.72 -25.99
CA SER A 37 -9.64 28.88 -25.51
C SER A 37 -9.74 28.83 -23.99
N ILE A 38 -9.35 29.91 -23.32
CA ILE A 38 -9.38 29.96 -21.85
C ILE A 38 -10.44 30.96 -21.39
N ASN A 39 -11.27 30.50 -20.46
CA ASN A 39 -12.24 31.31 -19.76
C ASN A 39 -11.78 31.54 -18.31
N LEU A 40 -11.33 32.77 -18.04
CA LEU A 40 -10.86 33.15 -16.71
C LEU A 40 -11.97 33.14 -15.64
N ALA A 41 -13.22 33.50 -16.04
CA ALA A 41 -14.32 33.61 -15.11
C ALA A 41 -14.84 32.22 -14.64
N SER A 42 -14.77 31.21 -15.51
CA SER A 42 -15.13 29.83 -15.17
C SER A 42 -13.92 28.98 -14.78
N GLU A 43 -12.71 29.54 -14.78
CA GLU A 43 -11.44 28.83 -14.52
C GLU A 43 -11.27 27.55 -15.37
N GLN A 44 -11.68 27.62 -16.66
CA GLN A 44 -11.63 26.50 -17.59
C GLN A 44 -10.85 26.83 -18.86
N ALA A 45 -10.08 25.84 -19.33
CA ALA A 45 -9.50 25.84 -20.66
C ALA A 45 -10.24 24.81 -21.54
N ARG A 46 -10.75 25.27 -22.67
CA ARG A 46 -11.31 24.40 -23.71
C ARG A 46 -10.24 24.13 -24.75
N VAL A 47 -9.88 22.85 -24.93
CA VAL A 47 -8.79 22.45 -25.84
C VAL A 47 -9.32 21.38 -26.78
N GLU A 48 -9.08 21.56 -28.10
CA GLU A 48 -9.35 20.54 -29.10
C GLU A 48 -8.06 19.84 -29.49
N ALA A 49 -7.96 18.54 -29.14
CA ALA A 49 -6.77 17.73 -29.35
C ALA A 49 -7.15 16.25 -29.54
N PRO A 50 -6.23 15.38 -30.00
CA PRO A 50 -6.46 13.93 -30.01
C PRO A 50 -6.81 13.37 -28.63
N ALA A 51 -7.61 12.30 -28.57
CA ALA A 51 -8.11 11.74 -27.33
C ALA A 51 -7.00 11.25 -26.36
N ASP A 52 -5.83 10.91 -26.88
CA ASP A 52 -4.65 10.45 -26.14
C ASP A 52 -3.73 11.59 -25.63
N SER A 53 -4.07 12.85 -25.93
CA SER A 53 -3.26 14.01 -25.56
C SER A 53 -3.53 14.53 -24.14
N LEU A 54 -4.55 14.02 -23.42
CA LEU A 54 -5.00 14.58 -22.14
C LEU A 54 -3.87 14.68 -21.10
N GLU A 55 -3.04 13.64 -20.96
CA GLU A 55 -1.91 13.63 -20.03
C GLU A 55 -0.87 14.71 -20.38
N GLN A 56 -0.59 14.88 -21.67
CA GLN A 56 0.35 15.91 -22.14
C GLN A 56 -0.20 17.32 -21.90
N LEU A 57 -1.50 17.53 -22.07
CA LEU A 57 -2.17 18.79 -21.76
C LEU A 57 -2.10 19.14 -20.28
N VAL A 58 -2.36 18.16 -19.39
CA VAL A 58 -2.25 18.34 -17.94
C VAL A 58 -0.82 18.65 -17.52
N ASN A 59 0.17 17.94 -18.08
CA ASN A 59 1.59 18.19 -17.83
C ASN A 59 2.03 19.58 -18.31
N ALA A 60 1.52 20.05 -19.45
CA ALA A 60 1.82 21.40 -19.96
C ALA A 60 1.28 22.50 -19.04
N VAL A 61 0.07 22.33 -18.48
CA VAL A 61 -0.50 23.26 -17.49
C VAL A 61 0.33 23.24 -16.20
N SER A 62 0.75 22.06 -15.74
CA SER A 62 1.59 21.92 -14.54
C SER A 62 2.97 22.56 -14.74
N ALA A 63 3.60 22.39 -15.90
CA ALA A 63 4.87 23.01 -16.24
C ALA A 63 4.77 24.53 -16.33
N ALA A 64 3.58 25.08 -16.64
CA ALA A 64 3.32 26.52 -16.62
C ALA A 64 3.11 27.08 -15.19
N GLY A 65 3.10 26.24 -14.15
CA GLY A 65 2.96 26.60 -12.75
C GLY A 65 1.52 26.65 -12.24
N TYR A 66 0.59 25.98 -12.93
CA TYR A 66 -0.83 25.88 -12.55
C TYR A 66 -1.23 24.44 -12.31
N GLN A 67 -2.39 24.23 -11.65
CA GLN A 67 -2.88 22.89 -11.35
C GLN A 67 -4.19 22.59 -12.09
N VAL A 68 -4.28 21.35 -12.59
CA VAL A 68 -5.54 20.80 -13.10
C VAL A 68 -6.14 19.92 -12.00
N PRO A 69 -7.23 20.37 -11.33
CA PRO A 69 -7.83 19.58 -10.27
C PRO A 69 -8.37 18.26 -10.82
N SER A 70 -7.88 17.20 -10.26
CA SER A 70 -8.35 15.83 -10.51
C SER A 70 -8.98 15.25 -9.25
N GLU A 71 -9.89 14.33 -9.43
CA GLU A 71 -10.50 13.58 -8.36
C GLU A 71 -10.31 12.08 -8.57
N ARG A 72 -10.34 11.36 -7.47
CA ARG A 72 -10.21 9.93 -7.48
C ARG A 72 -11.60 9.31 -7.43
N LEU A 73 -11.88 8.40 -8.36
CA LEU A 73 -13.14 7.70 -8.47
C LEU A 73 -12.89 6.20 -8.37
N GLU A 74 -13.66 5.52 -7.53
CA GLU A 74 -13.61 4.07 -7.40
C GLU A 74 -14.91 3.44 -7.91
N LEU A 75 -14.76 2.43 -8.76
CA LEU A 75 -15.87 1.63 -9.26
C LEU A 75 -15.75 0.20 -8.72
N ALA A 76 -16.84 -0.31 -8.17
CA ALA A 76 -16.97 -1.74 -7.91
C ALA A 76 -17.31 -2.45 -9.23
N LEU A 77 -16.56 -3.50 -9.56
CA LEU A 77 -16.68 -4.24 -10.80
C LEU A 77 -17.21 -5.65 -10.53
N SER A 78 -17.95 -6.22 -11.47
CA SER A 78 -18.37 -7.62 -11.39
C SER A 78 -18.36 -8.32 -12.75
N GLY A 79 -18.10 -9.64 -12.72
CA GLY A 79 -18.06 -10.49 -13.92
C GLY A 79 -16.67 -10.66 -14.52
N MET A 80 -15.62 -10.17 -13.89
CA MET A 80 -14.25 -10.43 -14.29
C MET A 80 -13.82 -11.85 -13.87
N THR A 81 -13.15 -12.57 -14.79
CA THR A 81 -12.68 -13.94 -14.51
C THR A 81 -11.17 -14.09 -14.66
N CYS A 82 -10.50 -13.17 -15.34
CA CYS A 82 -9.07 -13.26 -15.63
C CYS A 82 -8.43 -11.89 -15.85
N ALA A 83 -7.11 -11.85 -15.87
CA ALA A 83 -6.33 -10.63 -16.09
C ALA A 83 -6.64 -9.92 -17.41
N SER A 84 -6.93 -10.68 -18.48
CA SER A 84 -7.33 -10.09 -19.76
C SER A 84 -8.67 -9.35 -19.69
N CYS A 85 -9.58 -9.77 -18.79
CA CYS A 85 -10.83 -9.06 -18.49
C CYS A 85 -10.54 -7.70 -17.86
N ALA A 86 -9.68 -7.67 -16.84
CA ALA A 86 -9.26 -6.44 -16.17
C ALA A 86 -8.61 -5.46 -17.17
N GLY A 87 -7.66 -5.92 -17.98
CA GLY A 87 -7.02 -5.09 -19.00
C GLY A 87 -7.95 -4.60 -20.12
N ARG A 88 -9.09 -5.25 -20.35
CA ARG A 88 -10.13 -4.77 -21.27
C ARG A 88 -10.91 -3.62 -20.67
N ILE A 89 -11.36 -3.76 -19.44
CA ILE A 89 -12.08 -2.69 -18.72
C ILE A 89 -11.18 -1.48 -18.59
N GLU A 90 -9.92 -1.67 -18.21
CA GLU A 90 -8.92 -0.63 -18.07
C GLU A 90 -8.77 0.22 -19.35
N ARG A 91 -8.64 -0.46 -20.51
CA ARG A 91 -8.57 0.24 -21.81
C ARG A 91 -9.89 0.94 -22.19
N ALA A 92 -11.03 0.35 -21.89
CA ALA A 92 -12.32 0.97 -22.15
C ALA A 92 -12.53 2.23 -21.30
N LEU A 93 -12.09 2.22 -20.06
CA LEU A 93 -12.15 3.36 -19.15
C LEU A 93 -11.13 4.43 -19.51
N ALA A 94 -9.89 4.06 -19.84
CA ALA A 94 -8.84 5.00 -20.24
C ALA A 94 -9.15 5.77 -21.53
N GLN A 95 -10.07 5.25 -22.37
CA GLN A 95 -10.51 5.93 -23.59
C GLN A 95 -11.66 6.93 -23.34
N GLN A 96 -12.18 7.02 -22.12
CA GLN A 96 -13.29 7.94 -21.84
C GLN A 96 -12.76 9.37 -21.61
N PRO A 97 -13.49 10.39 -22.08
CA PRO A 97 -13.13 11.78 -21.86
C PRO A 97 -13.03 12.09 -20.36
N GLY A 98 -11.98 12.80 -19.96
CA GLY A 98 -11.76 13.20 -18.56
C GLY A 98 -11.04 12.17 -17.68
N VAL A 99 -10.74 10.97 -18.19
CA VAL A 99 -9.97 9.95 -17.46
C VAL A 99 -8.49 10.16 -17.68
N LEU A 100 -7.74 10.46 -16.63
CA LEU A 100 -6.29 10.63 -16.63
C LEU A 100 -5.58 9.27 -16.52
N SER A 101 -6.07 8.42 -15.63
CA SER A 101 -5.57 7.06 -15.48
C SER A 101 -6.67 6.11 -15.04
N ALA A 102 -6.56 4.85 -15.44
CA ALA A 102 -7.46 3.78 -15.03
C ALA A 102 -6.65 2.54 -14.67
N ASN A 103 -6.84 2.05 -13.45
CA ASN A 103 -6.23 0.81 -12.95
C ASN A 103 -7.34 -0.13 -12.52
N VAL A 104 -7.36 -1.33 -13.09
CA VAL A 104 -8.37 -2.34 -12.76
C VAL A 104 -7.72 -3.51 -12.05
N ASN A 105 -8.16 -3.76 -10.84
CA ASN A 105 -7.68 -4.87 -10.02
C ASN A 105 -8.68 -6.03 -10.05
N LEU A 106 -8.24 -7.16 -10.60
CA LEU A 106 -9.04 -8.38 -10.68
C LEU A 106 -9.34 -8.96 -9.29
N THR A 107 -8.47 -8.77 -8.33
CA THR A 107 -8.55 -9.43 -7.02
C THR A 107 -9.49 -8.71 -6.08
N SER A 108 -9.44 -7.37 -6.06
CA SER A 108 -10.39 -6.55 -5.30
C SER A 108 -11.70 -6.30 -6.03
N GLU A 109 -11.79 -6.68 -7.31
CA GLU A 109 -12.92 -6.40 -8.20
C GLU A 109 -13.26 -4.90 -8.25
N ARG A 110 -12.22 -4.05 -8.24
CA ARG A 110 -12.34 -2.58 -8.27
C ARG A 110 -11.60 -1.99 -9.45
N ALA A 111 -12.13 -0.88 -9.97
CA ALA A 111 -11.38 0.04 -10.83
C ALA A 111 -11.11 1.31 -10.06
N LEU A 112 -9.84 1.71 -10.05
CA LEU A 112 -9.39 2.97 -9.53
C LEU A 112 -9.11 3.91 -10.70
N LEU A 113 -9.81 5.02 -10.73
CA LEU A 113 -9.71 6.03 -11.77
C LEU A 113 -9.20 7.33 -11.18
N GLN A 114 -8.32 7.99 -11.91
CA GLN A 114 -8.04 9.39 -11.72
C GLN A 114 -8.74 10.16 -12.84
N VAL A 115 -9.71 10.99 -12.48
CA VAL A 115 -10.52 11.74 -13.44
C VAL A 115 -10.41 13.23 -13.19
N LEU A 116 -10.65 14.03 -14.23
CA LEU A 116 -10.79 15.47 -14.06
C LEU A 116 -12.00 15.75 -13.15
N ARG A 117 -11.87 16.71 -12.25
CA ARG A 117 -12.94 17.12 -11.34
C ARG A 117 -14.19 17.52 -12.12
N GLY A 118 -15.34 16.92 -11.76
CA GLY A 118 -16.63 17.15 -12.45
C GLY A 118 -16.84 16.30 -13.70
N THR A 119 -16.05 15.22 -13.91
CA THR A 119 -16.28 14.25 -14.98
C THR A 119 -17.61 13.52 -14.74
N ASP A 120 -18.47 13.42 -15.78
CA ASP A 120 -19.70 12.63 -15.69
C ASP A 120 -19.36 11.12 -15.57
N HIS A 121 -19.92 10.48 -14.55
CA HIS A 121 -19.68 9.07 -14.28
C HIS A 121 -20.49 8.12 -15.17
N THR A 122 -21.57 8.60 -15.78
CA THR A 122 -22.47 7.79 -16.62
C THR A 122 -21.76 7.14 -17.81
N PRO A 123 -20.92 7.86 -18.59
CA PRO A 123 -20.16 7.27 -19.67
C PRO A 123 -19.16 6.20 -19.21
N LEU A 124 -18.58 6.37 -17.99
CA LEU A 124 -17.66 5.39 -17.42
C LEU A 124 -18.36 4.06 -17.12
N LEU A 125 -19.54 4.10 -16.52
CA LEU A 125 -20.35 2.91 -16.24
C LEU A 125 -20.80 2.23 -17.55
N GLN A 126 -21.18 3.03 -18.55
CA GLN A 126 -21.55 2.54 -19.86
C GLN A 126 -20.39 1.87 -20.60
N ALA A 127 -19.18 2.44 -20.54
CA ALA A 127 -17.99 1.85 -21.15
C ALA A 127 -17.68 0.46 -20.56
N VAL A 128 -17.82 0.29 -19.23
CA VAL A 128 -17.67 -1.02 -18.59
C VAL A 128 -18.77 -1.98 -19.04
N SER A 129 -20.01 -1.51 -19.17
CA SER A 129 -21.13 -2.32 -19.66
C SER A 129 -20.93 -2.76 -21.11
N GLN A 130 -20.47 -1.87 -21.98
CA GLN A 130 -20.15 -2.18 -23.39
C GLN A 130 -18.97 -3.17 -23.50
N ALA A 131 -18.03 -3.12 -22.59
CA ALA A 131 -16.95 -4.11 -22.48
C ALA A 131 -17.46 -5.50 -22.01
N GLY A 132 -18.74 -5.62 -21.61
CA GLY A 132 -19.39 -6.87 -21.20
C GLY A 132 -19.33 -7.17 -19.69
N TYR A 133 -19.11 -6.15 -18.88
CA TYR A 133 -19.00 -6.26 -17.42
C TYR A 133 -19.98 -5.31 -16.73
N ARG A 134 -20.11 -5.40 -15.40
CA ARG A 134 -20.95 -4.49 -14.62
C ARG A 134 -20.07 -3.62 -13.72
N ALA A 135 -20.45 -2.35 -13.58
CA ALA A 135 -19.82 -1.41 -12.66
C ALA A 135 -20.87 -0.66 -11.85
N SER A 136 -20.55 -0.29 -10.62
CA SER A 136 -21.29 0.63 -9.76
C SER A 136 -20.34 1.55 -9.03
N LEU A 137 -20.79 2.74 -8.63
CA LEU A 137 -20.01 3.62 -7.77
C LEU A 137 -19.85 2.98 -6.39
N LEU A 138 -18.70 3.21 -5.74
CA LEU A 138 -18.40 2.55 -4.46
C LEU A 138 -19.25 3.06 -3.31
N ASP A 139 -19.69 4.33 -3.35
CA ASP A 139 -20.60 4.92 -2.34
C ASP A 139 -21.98 4.22 -2.33
N ASP A 140 -22.44 3.74 -3.49
CA ASP A 140 -23.65 2.92 -3.60
C ASP A 140 -23.43 1.47 -3.13
N ALA A 141 -22.18 0.99 -3.15
CA ALA A 141 -21.80 -0.38 -2.80
C ALA A 141 -21.69 -0.63 -1.28
N VAL A 142 -21.64 0.41 -0.45
CA VAL A 142 -21.62 0.27 1.03
C VAL A 142 -22.93 -0.36 1.54
N GLN A 143 -24.04 -0.23 0.81
CA GLN A 143 -25.31 -0.92 1.10
C GLN A 143 -25.33 -2.39 0.62
N ALA A 144 -24.30 -2.87 -0.09
CA ALA A 144 -24.24 -4.19 -0.73
C ALA A 144 -23.49 -5.27 0.08
N LYS A 145 -23.28 -5.10 1.39
CA LYS A 145 -22.69 -6.12 2.27
C LYS A 145 -23.36 -7.52 2.26
N PRO A 146 -24.67 -7.67 2.03
CA PRO A 146 -25.27 -9.01 1.90
C PRO A 146 -24.88 -9.74 0.62
N ALA A 147 -24.61 -9.03 -0.48
CA ALA A 147 -24.37 -9.63 -1.80
C ALA A 147 -23.11 -10.51 -1.90
N ALA A 148 -22.07 -10.21 -1.15
CA ALA A 148 -20.80 -10.94 -1.21
C ALA A 148 -20.86 -12.31 -0.49
N GLU A 149 -21.66 -12.43 0.57
CA GLU A 149 -21.88 -13.72 1.25
C GLU A 149 -22.84 -14.62 0.44
N GLU A 150 -23.88 -14.04 -0.13
CA GLU A 150 -24.81 -14.73 -1.02
C GLU A 150 -24.08 -15.29 -2.25
N HIS A 151 -23.15 -14.53 -2.83
CA HIS A 151 -22.35 -14.97 -3.97
C HIS A 151 -21.50 -16.22 -3.63
N LEU A 152 -20.87 -16.25 -2.46
CA LEU A 152 -20.08 -17.42 -2.04
C LEU A 152 -20.93 -18.64 -1.75
N LEU A 153 -22.08 -18.46 -1.11
CA LEU A 153 -23.03 -19.53 -0.88
C LEU A 153 -23.52 -20.10 -2.22
N ARG A 154 -23.80 -19.25 -3.19
CA ARG A 154 -24.18 -19.65 -4.55
C ARG A 154 -23.05 -20.38 -5.27
N GLU A 155 -21.80 -19.94 -5.18
CA GLU A 155 -20.64 -20.65 -5.74
C GLU A 155 -20.45 -22.03 -5.07
N ARG A 156 -20.57 -22.11 -3.75
CA ARG A 156 -20.48 -23.36 -3.00
C ARG A 156 -21.56 -24.36 -3.41
N TRP A 157 -22.82 -23.90 -3.55
CA TRP A 157 -23.91 -24.76 -3.97
C TRP A 157 -23.76 -25.19 -5.44
N SER A 158 -23.34 -24.29 -6.33
CA SER A 158 -23.04 -24.62 -7.73
C SER A 158 -21.97 -25.71 -7.84
N LEU A 159 -20.89 -25.59 -7.06
CA LEU A 159 -19.83 -26.58 -7.01
C LEU A 159 -20.33 -27.92 -6.46
N LEU A 160 -21.03 -27.93 -5.34
CA LEU A 160 -21.55 -29.16 -4.73
C LEU A 160 -22.49 -29.89 -5.67
N LEU A 161 -23.41 -29.17 -6.33
CA LEU A 161 -24.34 -29.79 -7.30
C LEU A 161 -23.59 -30.30 -8.54
N ALA A 162 -22.61 -29.55 -9.06
CA ALA A 162 -21.78 -30.03 -10.17
C ALA A 162 -21.02 -31.30 -9.78
N ILE A 163 -20.44 -31.39 -8.59
CA ILE A 163 -19.75 -32.58 -8.07
C ILE A 163 -20.73 -33.76 -7.94
N VAL A 164 -21.89 -33.54 -7.33
CA VAL A 164 -22.91 -34.61 -7.15
C VAL A 164 -23.36 -35.20 -8.49
N LEU A 165 -23.50 -34.38 -9.53
CA LEU A 165 -23.86 -34.81 -10.87
C LEU A 165 -22.68 -35.48 -11.61
N THR A 166 -21.44 -35.07 -11.30
CA THR A 166 -20.23 -35.61 -11.98
C THR A 166 -19.76 -36.92 -11.35
N VAL A 167 -19.86 -37.10 -10.03
CA VAL A 167 -19.39 -38.31 -9.32
C VAL A 167 -19.92 -39.60 -9.93
N PRO A 168 -21.25 -39.77 -10.23
CA PRO A 168 -21.76 -40.98 -10.86
C PRO A 168 -21.13 -41.31 -12.20
N LEU A 169 -20.71 -40.27 -12.98
CA LEU A 169 -20.07 -40.46 -14.28
C LEU A 169 -18.63 -40.98 -14.16
N VAL A 170 -17.97 -40.72 -13.03
CA VAL A 170 -16.56 -41.11 -12.77
C VAL A 170 -16.46 -42.47 -12.10
N ILE A 171 -17.49 -42.90 -11.36
CA ILE A 171 -17.49 -44.19 -10.63
C ILE A 171 -17.15 -45.37 -11.55
N PRO A 172 -17.73 -45.55 -12.76
CA PRO A 172 -17.38 -46.65 -13.64
C PRO A 172 -15.89 -46.74 -13.94
N MET A 173 -15.25 -45.61 -14.23
CA MET A 173 -13.81 -45.56 -14.48
C MET A 173 -12.95 -45.94 -13.27
N LEU A 174 -13.42 -45.66 -12.05
CA LEU A 174 -12.70 -46.01 -10.81
C LEU A 174 -12.84 -47.47 -10.41
N VAL A 175 -13.92 -48.11 -10.82
CA VAL A 175 -14.17 -49.54 -10.47
C VAL A 175 -13.71 -50.52 -11.56
N GLU A 176 -13.47 -50.03 -12.80
CA GLU A 176 -12.94 -50.82 -13.91
C GLU A 176 -11.63 -51.55 -13.59
N PRO A 177 -10.60 -50.92 -12.94
CA PRO A 177 -9.37 -51.61 -12.51
C PRO A 177 -9.58 -52.72 -11.48
N LEU A 178 -10.74 -52.74 -10.79
CA LEU A 178 -11.15 -53.76 -9.84
C LEU A 178 -11.90 -54.94 -10.50
N GLY A 179 -11.99 -54.91 -11.83
CA GLY A 179 -12.66 -55.97 -12.61
C GLY A 179 -14.20 -55.87 -12.63
N LEU A 180 -14.75 -54.72 -12.14
CA LEU A 180 -16.20 -54.47 -12.17
C LEU A 180 -16.57 -53.68 -13.41
N HIS A 181 -17.03 -54.31 -14.45
CA HIS A 181 -17.50 -53.64 -15.68
C HIS A 181 -18.94 -53.15 -15.52
N TRP A 182 -19.08 -51.99 -14.84
CA TRP A 182 -20.37 -51.31 -14.70
C TRP A 182 -20.33 -49.97 -15.43
N MET A 183 -21.20 -49.85 -16.43
CA MET A 183 -21.31 -48.58 -17.16
C MET A 183 -22.73 -48.02 -17.08
N LEU A 184 -22.83 -46.71 -16.92
CA LEU A 184 -24.09 -45.99 -16.97
C LEU A 184 -24.65 -46.01 -18.39
N PRO A 185 -25.98 -46.25 -18.62
CA PRO A 185 -26.57 -46.13 -19.91
C PRO A 185 -26.35 -44.73 -20.49
N ALA A 186 -26.19 -44.62 -21.83
CA ALA A 186 -25.84 -43.40 -22.52
C ALA A 186 -26.79 -42.22 -22.17
N TRP A 187 -28.09 -42.52 -22.12
CA TRP A 187 -29.09 -41.49 -21.74
C TRP A 187 -28.87 -40.92 -20.32
N ALA A 188 -28.42 -41.75 -19.37
CA ALA A 188 -28.15 -41.32 -18.00
C ALA A 188 -26.87 -40.48 -17.95
N GLN A 189 -25.82 -40.86 -18.65
CA GLN A 189 -24.61 -40.03 -18.82
C GLN A 189 -24.96 -38.66 -19.41
N PHE A 190 -25.74 -38.61 -20.48
CA PHE A 190 -26.23 -37.38 -21.08
C PHE A 190 -27.04 -36.54 -20.11
N ALA A 191 -28.00 -37.13 -19.41
CA ALA A 191 -28.85 -36.43 -18.42
C ALA A 191 -28.07 -35.82 -17.28
N LEU A 192 -26.98 -36.47 -16.84
CA LEU A 192 -26.11 -35.97 -15.74
C LEU A 192 -25.13 -34.92 -16.24
N ALA A 193 -24.55 -35.10 -17.44
CA ALA A 193 -23.53 -34.19 -17.97
C ALA A 193 -24.14 -32.88 -18.53
N THR A 194 -25.34 -32.92 -19.10
CA THR A 194 -25.96 -31.75 -19.71
C THR A 194 -26.17 -30.57 -18.76
N PRO A 195 -26.70 -30.75 -17.54
CA PRO A 195 -26.78 -29.67 -16.56
C PRO A 195 -25.40 -29.13 -16.17
N VAL A 196 -24.38 -30.01 -16.04
CA VAL A 196 -23.01 -29.59 -15.73
C VAL A 196 -22.48 -28.71 -16.85
N GLN A 197 -22.64 -29.12 -18.10
CA GLN A 197 -22.14 -28.41 -19.28
C GLN A 197 -22.82 -27.06 -19.49
N PHE A 198 -24.13 -26.97 -19.44
CA PHE A 198 -24.88 -25.80 -19.87
C PHE A 198 -25.45 -24.93 -18.73
N ILE A 199 -25.67 -25.48 -17.53
CA ILE A 199 -26.10 -24.67 -16.40
C ILE A 199 -24.89 -24.21 -15.59
N PHE A 200 -24.05 -25.14 -15.11
CA PHE A 200 -22.87 -24.77 -14.30
C PHE A 200 -21.72 -24.22 -15.16
N GLY A 201 -21.59 -24.71 -16.40
CA GLY A 201 -20.64 -24.21 -17.41
C GLY A 201 -21.07 -22.93 -18.13
N ALA A 202 -22.32 -22.45 -17.97
CA ALA A 202 -22.85 -21.25 -18.66
C ALA A 202 -21.99 -20.00 -18.51
N ARG A 203 -21.28 -19.86 -17.38
CA ARG A 203 -20.38 -18.74 -17.11
C ARG A 203 -19.21 -18.70 -18.12
N PHE A 204 -18.66 -19.85 -18.46
CA PHE A 204 -17.54 -19.97 -19.40
C PHE A 204 -17.97 -19.60 -20.81
N TYR A 205 -19.15 -20.06 -21.25
CA TYR A 205 -19.71 -19.72 -22.56
C TYR A 205 -19.99 -18.23 -22.71
N ARG A 206 -20.58 -17.60 -21.69
CA ARG A 206 -20.85 -16.14 -21.72
C ARG A 206 -19.57 -15.33 -21.77
N ALA A 207 -18.55 -15.69 -20.97
CA ALA A 207 -17.26 -15.03 -20.97
C ALA A 207 -16.49 -15.27 -22.29
N ALA A 208 -16.53 -16.49 -22.83
CA ALA A 208 -15.94 -16.83 -24.13
C ALA A 208 -16.57 -16.03 -25.27
N TRP A 209 -17.90 -15.93 -25.30
CA TRP A 209 -18.63 -15.16 -26.31
C TRP A 209 -18.32 -13.67 -26.27
N SER A 210 -18.29 -13.09 -25.06
CA SER A 210 -17.90 -11.71 -24.85
C SER A 210 -16.47 -11.44 -25.36
N ALA A 211 -15.52 -12.35 -25.07
CA ALA A 211 -14.15 -12.25 -25.55
C ALA A 211 -14.03 -12.35 -27.06
N LEU A 212 -14.78 -13.30 -27.69
CA LEU A 212 -14.78 -13.48 -29.13
C LEU A 212 -15.30 -12.21 -29.84
N ARG A 213 -16.41 -11.63 -29.37
CA ARG A 213 -16.93 -10.36 -29.91
C ARG A 213 -15.92 -9.22 -29.82
N ALA A 214 -15.13 -9.17 -28.76
CA ALA A 214 -14.09 -8.16 -28.56
C ALA A 214 -12.75 -8.50 -29.26
N ARG A 215 -12.71 -9.57 -30.08
CA ARG A 215 -11.48 -10.07 -30.75
C ARG A 215 -10.30 -10.25 -29.81
N ALA A 216 -10.57 -10.70 -28.59
CA ALA A 216 -9.57 -10.92 -27.53
C ALA A 216 -9.62 -12.37 -27.06
N GLY A 217 -8.46 -12.97 -26.80
CA GLY A 217 -8.37 -14.29 -26.18
C GLY A 217 -8.61 -14.21 -24.67
N ASN A 218 -9.33 -15.18 -24.11
CA ASN A 218 -9.40 -15.41 -22.67
C ASN A 218 -9.36 -16.91 -22.36
N MET A 219 -9.11 -17.24 -21.08
CA MET A 219 -9.05 -18.63 -20.65
C MET A 219 -10.40 -19.36 -20.75
N ASP A 220 -11.52 -18.64 -20.62
CA ASP A 220 -12.86 -19.25 -20.68
C ASP A 220 -13.19 -19.76 -22.08
N GLN A 221 -12.54 -19.22 -23.12
CA GLN A 221 -12.62 -19.75 -24.49
C GLN A 221 -11.99 -21.15 -24.59
N LEU A 222 -10.81 -21.36 -23.98
CA LEU A 222 -10.14 -22.66 -24.00
C LEU A 222 -10.99 -23.72 -23.32
N VAL A 223 -11.58 -23.36 -22.17
CA VAL A 223 -12.50 -24.23 -21.43
C VAL A 223 -13.75 -24.53 -22.23
N ALA A 224 -14.40 -23.49 -22.77
CA ALA A 224 -15.64 -23.65 -23.56
C ALA A 224 -15.42 -24.53 -24.80
N ILE A 225 -14.33 -24.32 -25.54
CA ILE A 225 -13.99 -25.11 -26.72
C ILE A 225 -13.68 -26.57 -26.33
N GLY A 226 -12.80 -26.77 -25.33
CA GLY A 226 -12.39 -28.10 -24.90
C GLY A 226 -13.55 -28.95 -24.37
N THR A 227 -14.38 -28.38 -23.49
CA THR A 227 -15.53 -29.12 -22.92
C THR A 227 -16.62 -29.36 -23.97
N SER A 228 -16.83 -28.40 -24.88
CA SER A 228 -17.79 -28.60 -26.00
C SER A 228 -17.32 -29.68 -26.99
N ALA A 229 -16.01 -29.76 -27.24
CA ALA A 229 -15.44 -30.80 -28.11
C ALA A 229 -15.64 -32.19 -27.50
N ALA A 230 -15.35 -32.39 -26.19
CA ALA A 230 -15.58 -33.68 -25.51
C ALA A 230 -17.07 -34.04 -25.43
N TYR A 231 -17.93 -33.06 -25.11
CA TYR A 231 -19.37 -33.27 -25.07
C TYR A 231 -19.94 -33.58 -26.48
N GLY A 232 -19.52 -32.84 -27.51
CA GLY A 232 -19.95 -33.05 -28.89
C GLY A 232 -19.47 -34.38 -29.46
N LEU A 233 -18.23 -34.82 -29.13
CA LEU A 233 -17.74 -36.14 -29.46
C LEU A 233 -18.62 -37.26 -28.90
N SER A 234 -19.04 -37.12 -27.62
CA SER A 234 -19.93 -38.08 -26.98
C SER A 234 -21.28 -38.16 -27.67
N LEU A 235 -21.87 -37.02 -28.04
CA LEU A 235 -23.11 -36.99 -28.84
C LEU A 235 -22.96 -37.64 -30.19
N TYR A 236 -21.84 -37.38 -30.88
CA TYR A 236 -21.55 -37.99 -32.18
C TYR A 236 -21.41 -39.52 -32.06
N GLN A 237 -20.60 -39.99 -31.07
CA GLN A 237 -20.41 -41.43 -30.83
C GLN A 237 -21.74 -42.13 -30.50
N TRP A 238 -22.56 -41.49 -29.62
CA TRP A 238 -23.89 -42.03 -29.28
C TRP A 238 -24.82 -42.14 -30.49
N ALA A 239 -24.76 -41.15 -31.40
CA ALA A 239 -25.61 -41.15 -32.62
C ALA A 239 -25.15 -42.13 -33.68
N VAL A 240 -23.86 -42.45 -33.76
CA VAL A 240 -23.28 -43.31 -34.84
C VAL A 240 -23.18 -44.79 -34.42
N THR A 241 -23.13 -45.07 -33.12
CA THR A 241 -23.02 -46.46 -32.59
C THR A 241 -24.30 -47.21 -32.84
N PRO A 242 -24.21 -48.40 -33.49
CA PRO A 242 -25.39 -49.25 -33.82
C PRO A 242 -26.14 -49.68 -32.55
N ALA A 243 -27.47 -49.88 -32.68
CA ALA A 243 -28.30 -50.34 -31.58
C ALA A 243 -27.84 -51.76 -31.11
N GLY A 244 -27.38 -51.84 -29.86
CA GLY A 244 -26.87 -53.06 -29.24
C GLY A 244 -25.38 -53.11 -28.98
N GLU A 245 -24.63 -52.13 -29.49
CA GLU A 245 -23.23 -51.95 -29.13
C GLU A 245 -23.08 -50.88 -28.02
N VAL A 246 -22.02 -51.03 -27.23
CA VAL A 246 -21.69 -50.08 -26.15
C VAL A 246 -20.88 -48.93 -26.74
N ALA A 247 -21.48 -47.73 -26.81
CA ALA A 247 -20.79 -46.55 -27.25
C ALA A 247 -19.74 -46.09 -26.20
N HIS A 248 -18.51 -45.86 -26.66
CA HIS A 248 -17.50 -45.22 -25.84
C HIS A 248 -17.79 -43.71 -25.77
N LEU A 249 -18.30 -43.24 -24.60
CA LEU A 249 -18.72 -41.83 -24.43
C LEU A 249 -17.71 -41.13 -23.53
N TYR A 250 -17.60 -39.81 -23.67
CA TYR A 250 -16.68 -38.93 -22.94
C TYR A 250 -17.42 -37.82 -22.22
N PHE A 251 -18.71 -38.04 -21.85
CA PHE A 251 -19.49 -37.08 -21.06
C PHE A 251 -18.88 -36.80 -19.71
N GLU A 252 -18.25 -37.83 -19.09
CA GLU A 252 -17.51 -37.68 -17.83
C GLU A 252 -16.34 -36.72 -17.97
N ALA A 253 -15.59 -36.72 -19.08
CA ALA A 253 -14.46 -35.81 -19.29
C ALA A 253 -14.94 -34.35 -19.29
N SER A 254 -15.99 -34.03 -20.05
CA SER A 254 -16.59 -32.69 -20.03
C SER A 254 -17.06 -32.25 -18.65
N ALA A 255 -17.79 -33.11 -17.93
CA ALA A 255 -18.33 -32.80 -16.61
C ALA A 255 -17.22 -32.63 -15.54
N VAL A 256 -16.22 -33.51 -15.55
CA VAL A 256 -15.06 -33.46 -14.64
C VAL A 256 -14.25 -32.19 -14.84
N ILE A 257 -13.96 -31.81 -16.10
CA ILE A 257 -13.22 -30.58 -16.39
C ILE A 257 -13.96 -29.37 -15.79
N ILE A 258 -15.28 -29.24 -16.02
CA ILE A 258 -16.07 -28.15 -15.45
C ILE A 258 -16.06 -28.17 -13.92
N ALA A 259 -16.28 -29.33 -13.30
CA ALA A 259 -16.29 -29.49 -11.85
C ALA A 259 -14.93 -29.10 -11.23
N LEU A 260 -13.80 -29.54 -11.83
CA LEU A 260 -12.46 -29.20 -11.38
C LEU A 260 -12.14 -27.71 -11.54
N ILE A 261 -12.58 -27.08 -12.62
CA ILE A 261 -12.41 -25.62 -12.81
C ILE A 261 -13.26 -24.86 -11.80
N LEU A 262 -14.50 -25.27 -11.55
CA LEU A 262 -15.36 -24.67 -10.52
C LEU A 262 -14.75 -24.84 -9.12
N LEU A 263 -14.16 -26.00 -8.82
CA LEU A 263 -13.40 -26.22 -7.58
C LEU A 263 -12.21 -25.27 -7.47
N GLY A 264 -11.41 -25.15 -8.53
CA GLY A 264 -10.29 -24.22 -8.61
C GLY A 264 -10.76 -22.78 -8.35
N LYS A 265 -11.85 -22.35 -8.97
CA LYS A 265 -12.44 -21.01 -8.77
C LYS A 265 -12.97 -20.79 -7.37
N TYR A 266 -13.61 -21.77 -6.76
CA TYR A 266 -14.06 -21.70 -5.37
C TYR A 266 -12.87 -21.57 -4.39
N LEU A 267 -11.81 -22.37 -4.59
CA LEU A 267 -10.59 -22.29 -3.78
C LEU A 267 -9.90 -20.93 -3.96
N GLU A 268 -9.87 -20.41 -5.19
CA GLU A 268 -9.41 -19.07 -5.50
C GLU A 268 -10.17 -17.99 -4.72
N SER A 269 -11.51 -17.99 -4.79
CA SER A 269 -12.38 -17.03 -4.08
C SER A 269 -12.19 -17.12 -2.56
N ARG A 270 -12.08 -18.34 -2.03
CA ARG A 270 -11.80 -18.56 -0.60
C ARG A 270 -10.44 -18.01 -0.18
N ALA A 271 -9.41 -18.22 -0.98
CA ALA A 271 -8.07 -17.74 -0.71
C ALA A 271 -7.97 -16.20 -0.75
N LYS A 272 -8.57 -15.57 -1.75
CA LYS A 272 -8.69 -14.09 -1.82
C LYS A 272 -9.29 -13.51 -0.54
N ARG A 273 -10.32 -14.14 0.00
CA ARG A 273 -10.93 -13.73 1.27
C ARG A 273 -10.02 -13.93 2.47
N GLN A 274 -9.22 -14.98 2.49
CA GLN A 274 -8.27 -15.20 3.57
C GLN A 274 -7.12 -14.19 3.53
N THR A 275 -6.65 -13.80 2.34
CA THR A 275 -5.60 -12.78 2.20
C THR A 275 -6.09 -11.39 2.58
N SER A 276 -7.35 -11.04 2.30
CA SER A 276 -7.96 -9.75 2.71
C SER A 276 -8.43 -9.72 4.18
N SER A 277 -8.17 -10.76 4.97
CA SER A 277 -8.59 -10.81 6.38
C SER A 277 -7.94 -9.73 7.26
N ALA A 278 -6.73 -9.27 6.92
CA ALA A 278 -6.03 -8.22 7.67
C ALA A 278 -6.77 -6.88 7.57
N ILE A 279 -7.21 -6.49 6.38
CA ILE A 279 -7.98 -5.25 6.16
C ILE A 279 -9.32 -5.33 6.88
N ARG A 280 -10.02 -6.47 6.76
CA ARG A 280 -11.28 -6.66 7.49
C ARG A 280 -11.10 -6.59 9.00
N ALA A 281 -9.98 -7.07 9.52
CA ALA A 281 -9.66 -6.93 10.93
C ALA A 281 -9.48 -5.45 11.32
N LEU A 282 -8.81 -4.64 10.50
CA LEU A 282 -8.69 -3.19 10.72
C LEU A 282 -10.05 -2.50 10.61
N GLN A 283 -10.88 -2.83 9.61
CA GLN A 283 -12.23 -2.28 9.47
C GLN A 283 -13.14 -2.63 10.65
N ALA A 284 -12.98 -3.83 11.24
CA ALA A 284 -13.73 -4.26 12.42
C ALA A 284 -13.33 -3.53 13.72
N LEU A 285 -12.22 -2.78 13.71
CA LEU A 285 -11.83 -1.94 14.84
C LEU A 285 -12.71 -0.68 14.96
N ARG A 286 -13.43 -0.30 13.91
CA ARG A 286 -14.24 0.90 13.88
C ARG A 286 -15.59 0.65 14.56
N PRO A 287 -15.90 1.32 15.71
CA PRO A 287 -17.22 1.26 16.32
C PRO A 287 -18.27 1.87 15.39
N GLU A 288 -19.54 1.51 15.58
CA GLU A 288 -20.65 2.08 14.80
C GLU A 288 -21.33 3.25 15.55
N ARG A 289 -21.11 3.36 16.86
CA ARG A 289 -21.73 4.33 17.76
C ARG A 289 -20.71 4.97 18.69
N ALA A 290 -21.02 6.18 19.13
CA ALA A 290 -20.26 6.92 20.12
C ALA A 290 -21.19 7.48 21.20
N LEU A 291 -20.67 7.63 22.44
CA LEU A 291 -21.37 8.20 23.56
C LEU A 291 -21.04 9.70 23.65
N ARG A 292 -21.86 10.55 23.03
CA ARG A 292 -21.68 12.01 23.06
C ARG A 292 -22.17 12.60 24.37
N LEU A 293 -21.37 13.52 24.92
CA LEU A 293 -21.75 14.35 26.06
C LEU A 293 -22.21 15.71 25.55
N GLN A 294 -23.52 16.00 25.70
CA GLN A 294 -24.11 17.28 25.34
C GLN A 294 -24.95 17.80 26.49
N ASP A 295 -24.72 19.05 26.91
CA ASP A 295 -25.46 19.71 28.01
C ASP A 295 -25.52 18.89 29.32
N GLY A 296 -24.42 18.16 29.64
CA GLY A 296 -24.33 17.29 30.81
C GLY A 296 -25.05 15.94 30.71
N SER A 297 -25.64 15.61 29.57
CA SER A 297 -26.31 14.33 29.32
C SER A 297 -25.51 13.46 28.37
N GLU A 298 -25.39 12.15 28.65
CA GLU A 298 -24.73 11.16 27.81
C GLU A 298 -25.76 10.55 26.84
N GLN A 299 -25.51 10.64 25.53
CA GLN A 299 -26.37 10.10 24.50
C GLN A 299 -25.62 9.25 23.50
N TRP A 300 -26.08 8.02 23.22
CA TRP A 300 -25.56 7.18 22.15
C TRP A 300 -26.02 7.68 20.79
N ILE A 301 -25.10 8.06 19.93
CA ILE A 301 -25.36 8.51 18.57
C ILE A 301 -24.57 7.68 17.56
N SER A 302 -25.00 7.70 16.30
CA SER A 302 -24.20 7.13 15.20
C SER A 302 -22.92 7.95 14.97
N ILE A 303 -21.80 7.30 14.63
CA ILE A 303 -20.56 8.03 14.32
C ILE A 303 -20.76 9.01 13.15
N GLY A 304 -21.65 8.70 12.20
CA GLY A 304 -21.99 9.61 11.10
C GLY A 304 -22.67 10.93 11.50
N GLU A 305 -23.17 11.02 12.71
CA GLU A 305 -23.81 12.22 13.27
C GLU A 305 -22.88 13.11 14.10
N LEU A 306 -21.64 12.61 14.36
CA LEU A 306 -20.62 13.37 15.09
C LEU A 306 -20.11 14.55 14.28
N GLN A 307 -19.75 15.62 14.99
CA GLN A 307 -19.12 16.81 14.44
C GLN A 307 -17.75 17.05 15.09
N LEU A 308 -16.88 17.78 14.38
CA LEU A 308 -15.59 18.22 14.95
C LEU A 308 -15.84 19.07 16.19
N GLY A 309 -15.09 18.81 17.27
CA GLY A 309 -15.24 19.46 18.56
C GLY A 309 -16.29 18.83 19.49
N ASP A 310 -17.05 17.82 19.02
CA ASP A 310 -17.97 17.08 19.91
C ASP A 310 -17.18 16.39 21.03
N ARG A 311 -17.77 16.41 22.24
CA ARG A 311 -17.23 15.73 23.41
C ARG A 311 -17.80 14.34 23.53
N ILE A 312 -16.90 13.35 23.63
CA ILE A 312 -17.26 11.93 23.65
C ILE A 312 -16.72 11.29 24.94
N VAL A 313 -17.55 10.48 25.56
CA VAL A 313 -17.18 9.68 26.72
C VAL A 313 -16.80 8.29 26.26
N VAL A 314 -15.59 7.83 26.62
CA VAL A 314 -15.13 6.47 26.36
C VAL A 314 -14.88 5.76 27.69
N LYS A 315 -15.60 4.68 27.92
CA LYS A 315 -15.54 3.89 29.15
C LYS A 315 -14.39 2.88 29.11
N PRO A 316 -13.95 2.37 30.26
CA PRO A 316 -12.96 1.30 30.30
C PRO A 316 -13.33 0.10 29.44
N GLY A 317 -12.35 -0.39 28.66
CA GLY A 317 -12.51 -1.51 27.75
C GLY A 317 -13.22 -1.19 26.42
N GLU A 318 -13.75 0.02 26.23
CA GLU A 318 -14.35 0.45 24.96
C GLU A 318 -13.28 0.89 23.95
N ARG A 319 -13.65 0.82 22.67
CA ARG A 319 -12.78 1.34 21.60
C ARG A 319 -13.06 2.82 21.37
N PHE A 320 -12.01 3.58 21.10
CA PHE A 320 -12.14 4.97 20.68
C PHE A 320 -12.83 5.04 19.31
N PRO A 321 -13.97 5.77 19.23
CA PRO A 321 -14.77 5.79 17.99
C PRO A 321 -14.21 6.72 16.90
N VAL A 322 -13.42 7.72 17.28
CA VAL A 322 -12.84 8.76 16.43
C VAL A 322 -11.48 9.18 16.97
N ASP A 323 -10.70 9.93 16.19
CA ASP A 323 -9.49 10.56 16.69
C ASP A 323 -9.86 11.80 17.51
N GLY A 324 -9.09 12.05 18.55
CA GLY A 324 -9.37 13.18 19.45
C GLY A 324 -8.24 13.47 20.41
N VAL A 325 -8.49 14.42 21.31
CA VAL A 325 -7.58 14.80 22.39
C VAL A 325 -8.30 14.61 23.74
N VAL A 326 -7.61 14.02 24.69
CA VAL A 326 -8.12 13.84 26.05
C VAL A 326 -8.35 15.20 26.70
N GLN A 327 -9.58 15.47 27.14
CA GLN A 327 -9.95 16.67 27.90
C GLN A 327 -9.93 16.41 29.41
N GLU A 328 -10.45 15.26 29.83
CA GLU A 328 -10.55 14.87 31.23
C GLU A 328 -10.32 13.36 31.40
N GLY A 329 -9.71 12.99 32.51
CA GLY A 329 -9.47 11.60 32.87
C GLY A 329 -8.01 11.18 32.65
N GLN A 330 -7.67 9.99 33.16
CA GLN A 330 -6.37 9.35 32.97
C GLN A 330 -6.63 7.86 32.72
N SER A 331 -5.93 7.28 31.75
CA SER A 331 -6.06 5.88 31.39
C SER A 331 -4.81 5.40 30.63
N HIS A 332 -4.86 4.18 30.10
CA HIS A 332 -3.93 3.66 29.11
C HIS A 332 -4.68 3.35 27.83
N ALA A 333 -4.07 3.53 26.67
CA ALA A 333 -4.63 3.13 25.37
C ALA A 333 -3.82 1.96 24.80
N ASP A 334 -4.50 0.86 24.49
CA ASP A 334 -3.91 -0.24 23.72
C ASP A 334 -4.04 0.07 22.23
N GLU A 335 -2.93 0.50 21.66
CA GLU A 335 -2.78 0.85 20.24
C GLU A 335 -2.10 -0.25 19.42
N ALA A 336 -1.91 -1.47 19.97
CA ALA A 336 -1.13 -2.54 19.38
C ALA A 336 -1.56 -2.92 17.95
N LEU A 337 -2.85 -2.87 17.65
CA LEU A 337 -3.38 -3.20 16.31
C LEU A 337 -3.22 -2.07 15.29
N ILE A 338 -2.87 -0.86 15.72
CA ILE A 338 -2.71 0.33 14.88
C ILE A 338 -1.24 0.70 14.77
N SER A 339 -0.58 0.90 15.91
CA SER A 339 0.85 1.26 15.97
C SER A 339 1.78 0.05 15.93
N GLY A 340 1.30 -1.13 16.35
CA GLY A 340 2.11 -2.35 16.54
C GLY A 340 2.86 -2.39 17.87
N GLU A 341 2.66 -1.42 18.79
CA GLU A 341 3.26 -1.43 20.12
C GLU A 341 2.49 -2.37 21.05
N SER A 342 3.22 -3.30 21.70
CA SER A 342 2.60 -4.30 22.58
C SER A 342 2.22 -3.77 23.94
N LEU A 343 2.81 -2.65 24.39
CA LEU A 343 2.55 -2.06 25.69
C LEU A 343 1.53 -0.94 25.56
N PRO A 344 0.50 -0.91 26.42
CA PRO A 344 -0.46 0.20 26.46
C PRO A 344 0.23 1.53 26.80
N LEU A 345 -0.13 2.59 26.07
CA LEU A 345 0.41 3.92 26.26
C LEU A 345 -0.40 4.70 27.29
N PRO A 346 0.23 5.38 28.27
CA PRO A 346 -0.49 6.24 29.20
C PRO A 346 -1.11 7.42 28.47
N LYS A 347 -2.33 7.80 28.85
CA LYS A 347 -3.10 8.92 28.31
C LYS A 347 -3.60 9.82 29.44
N GLN A 348 -3.30 11.11 29.32
CA GLN A 348 -3.66 12.16 30.23
C GLN A 348 -4.23 13.38 29.47
N PRO A 349 -4.84 14.36 30.14
CA PRO A 349 -5.35 15.56 29.47
C PRO A 349 -4.29 16.24 28.59
N GLY A 350 -4.67 16.50 27.32
CA GLY A 350 -3.79 17.04 26.29
C GLY A 350 -3.18 15.97 25.34
N ASP A 351 -3.23 14.68 25.70
CA ASP A 351 -2.69 13.62 24.84
C ASP A 351 -3.63 13.26 23.69
N PRO A 352 -3.09 12.99 22.48
CA PRO A 352 -3.88 12.52 21.36
C PRO A 352 -4.29 11.05 21.56
N ILE A 353 -5.45 10.71 21.02
CA ILE A 353 -5.97 9.34 20.93
C ILE A 353 -6.32 8.98 19.50
N THR A 354 -6.19 7.71 19.17
CA THR A 354 -6.40 7.17 17.84
C THR A 354 -7.64 6.28 17.78
N ALA A 355 -8.51 6.52 16.79
CA ALA A 355 -9.71 5.70 16.54
C ALA A 355 -9.36 4.22 16.39
N GLY A 356 -10.16 3.34 17.02
CA GLY A 356 -9.98 1.88 16.95
C GLY A 356 -9.09 1.30 18.04
N SER A 357 -8.25 2.08 18.74
CA SER A 357 -7.53 1.63 19.93
C SER A 357 -8.47 1.38 21.11
N ILE A 358 -8.05 0.60 22.09
CA ILE A 358 -8.88 0.21 23.24
C ILE A 358 -8.50 1.05 24.44
N ASN A 359 -9.49 1.68 25.07
CA ASN A 359 -9.33 2.37 26.36
C ASN A 359 -9.12 1.36 27.49
N GLY A 360 -8.11 1.58 28.31
CA GLY A 360 -7.79 0.72 29.46
C GLY A 360 -8.74 0.91 30.66
N GLU A 361 -8.21 1.38 31.77
CA GLU A 361 -8.90 1.33 33.07
C GLU A 361 -9.70 2.59 33.43
N GLY A 362 -9.36 3.75 32.81
CA GLY A 362 -9.96 5.04 33.13
C GLY A 362 -11.15 5.40 32.24
N ARG A 363 -12.11 6.16 32.78
CA ARG A 363 -13.11 6.86 31.96
C ARG A 363 -12.46 8.12 31.40
N LEU A 364 -12.49 8.27 30.07
CA LEU A 364 -11.93 9.44 29.39
C LEU A 364 -13.05 10.28 28.77
N LEU A 365 -12.92 11.60 28.87
CA LEU A 365 -13.66 12.58 28.08
C LEU A 365 -12.72 13.09 27.00
N ILE A 366 -13.09 12.96 25.74
CA ILE A 366 -12.27 13.32 24.58
C ILE A 366 -12.99 14.33 23.71
N GLU A 367 -12.24 15.26 23.13
CA GLU A 367 -12.72 16.16 22.10
C GLU A 367 -12.35 15.62 20.73
N THR A 368 -13.30 15.55 19.82
CA THR A 368 -13.15 15.00 18.48
C THR A 368 -12.32 15.93 17.60
N THR A 369 -11.21 15.44 17.04
CA THR A 369 -10.31 16.20 16.16
C THR A 369 -10.36 15.74 14.72
N ALA A 370 -10.71 14.46 14.43
CA ALA A 370 -10.90 13.96 13.08
C ALA A 370 -12.04 12.94 13.00
N LEU A 371 -12.76 12.93 11.87
CA LEU A 371 -13.94 12.13 11.62
C LEU A 371 -13.86 11.38 10.28
N GLY A 372 -14.57 10.27 10.20
CA GLY A 372 -14.82 9.57 8.94
C GLY A 372 -13.53 9.16 8.21
N ALA A 373 -13.33 9.70 7.01
CA ALA A 373 -12.18 9.39 6.15
C ALA A 373 -10.85 10.02 6.64
N GLU A 374 -10.93 11.03 7.51
CA GLU A 374 -9.77 11.77 8.01
C GLU A 374 -9.14 11.13 9.24
N THR A 375 -9.79 10.14 9.87
CA THR A 375 -9.20 9.42 11.00
C THR A 375 -7.97 8.61 10.56
N VAL A 376 -6.96 8.51 11.42
CA VAL A 376 -5.72 7.73 11.20
C VAL A 376 -6.05 6.29 10.77
N LEU A 377 -6.99 5.64 11.46
CA LEU A 377 -7.42 4.28 11.10
C LEU A 377 -8.01 4.22 9.67
N SER A 378 -8.83 5.20 9.26
CA SER A 378 -9.39 5.25 7.91
C SER A 378 -8.31 5.50 6.86
N GLN A 379 -7.32 6.33 7.15
CA GLN A 379 -6.17 6.56 6.28
C GLN A 379 -5.32 5.30 6.11
N ILE A 380 -5.06 4.56 7.20
CA ILE A 380 -4.35 3.27 7.16
C ILE A 380 -5.10 2.28 6.27
N ILE A 381 -6.41 2.11 6.48
CA ILE A 381 -7.25 1.21 5.69
C ILE A 381 -7.16 1.59 4.20
N ARG A 382 -7.30 2.87 3.88
CA ARG A 382 -7.22 3.39 2.51
C ARG A 382 -5.85 3.13 1.88
N LEU A 383 -4.74 3.40 2.58
CA LEU A 383 -3.39 3.13 2.08
C LEU A 383 -3.19 1.65 1.72
N VAL A 384 -3.71 0.73 2.55
CA VAL A 384 -3.61 -0.71 2.28
C VAL A 384 -4.53 -1.12 1.11
N GLU A 385 -5.72 -0.56 1.00
CA GLU A 385 -6.65 -0.78 -0.13
C GLU A 385 -6.04 -0.26 -1.44
N ASP A 386 -5.42 0.92 -1.42
CA ASP A 386 -4.75 1.53 -2.57
C ASP A 386 -3.61 0.68 -3.11
N THR A 387 -2.76 0.17 -2.22
CA THR A 387 -1.69 -0.76 -2.58
C THR A 387 -2.24 -2.00 -3.30
N GLN A 388 -3.39 -2.49 -2.86
CA GLN A 388 -4.03 -3.65 -3.48
C GLN A 388 -4.68 -3.33 -4.82
N ALA A 389 -5.09 -2.08 -5.04
CA ALA A 389 -5.67 -1.63 -6.30
C ALA A 389 -4.61 -1.37 -7.38
N ALA A 390 -3.41 -0.96 -7.01
CA ALA A 390 -2.31 -0.70 -7.93
C ALA A 390 -1.72 -1.99 -8.53
N LYS A 391 -1.31 -1.94 -9.80
CA LYS A 391 -0.63 -3.06 -10.47
C LYS A 391 0.88 -2.91 -10.37
N ALA A 392 1.52 -3.90 -9.77
CA ALA A 392 2.98 -4.03 -9.77
C ALA A 392 3.55 -4.16 -11.20
N PRO A 393 4.77 -3.69 -11.48
CA PRO A 393 5.44 -3.83 -12.77
C PRO A 393 5.48 -5.28 -13.28
N ILE A 394 5.75 -6.25 -12.42
CA ILE A 394 5.76 -7.67 -12.76
C ILE A 394 4.37 -8.16 -13.21
N GLN A 395 3.28 -7.61 -12.67
CA GLN A 395 1.91 -7.95 -13.09
C GLN A 395 1.62 -7.44 -14.51
N LYS A 396 2.10 -6.24 -14.86
CA LYS A 396 2.00 -5.69 -16.23
C LYS A 396 2.70 -6.61 -17.25
N LEU A 397 3.86 -7.16 -16.86
CA LEU A 397 4.59 -8.14 -17.69
C LEU A 397 3.78 -9.43 -17.88
N VAL A 398 3.22 -9.97 -16.81
CA VAL A 398 2.36 -11.17 -16.84
C VAL A 398 1.15 -10.98 -17.75
N ASP A 399 0.50 -9.82 -17.70
CA ASP A 399 -0.63 -9.47 -18.55
C ASP A 399 -0.23 -9.42 -20.04
N LYS A 400 0.99 -8.94 -20.36
CA LYS A 400 1.54 -8.94 -21.73
C LYS A 400 1.80 -10.36 -22.23
N VAL A 401 2.39 -11.21 -21.40
CA VAL A 401 2.64 -12.63 -21.74
C VAL A 401 1.33 -13.36 -21.98
N SER A 402 0.32 -13.17 -21.11
CA SER A 402 -1.00 -13.82 -21.22
C SER A 402 -1.71 -13.53 -22.54
N ARG A 403 -1.54 -12.33 -23.11
CA ARG A 403 -2.15 -11.96 -24.41
C ARG A 403 -1.61 -12.76 -25.58
N ILE A 404 -0.34 -13.16 -25.55
CA ILE A 404 0.31 -13.94 -26.60
C ILE A 404 0.05 -15.43 -26.37
N PHE A 405 -0.03 -15.85 -25.11
CA PHE A 405 -0.12 -17.25 -24.71
C PHE A 405 -1.39 -17.94 -25.23
N VAL A 406 -2.58 -17.32 -25.10
CA VAL A 406 -3.85 -17.92 -25.50
C VAL A 406 -3.91 -18.24 -27.01
N PRO A 407 -3.59 -17.31 -27.94
CA PRO A 407 -3.51 -17.62 -29.37
C PRO A 407 -2.49 -18.74 -29.69
N SER A 408 -1.33 -18.72 -29.01
CA SER A 408 -0.29 -19.75 -29.23
C SER A 408 -0.77 -21.14 -28.82
N VAL A 409 -1.50 -21.25 -27.71
CA VAL A 409 -2.09 -22.53 -27.27
C VAL A 409 -3.12 -23.05 -28.23
N LEU A 410 -3.97 -22.19 -28.80
CA LEU A 410 -4.94 -22.59 -29.82
C LEU A 410 -4.25 -23.16 -31.05
N LEU A 411 -3.13 -22.56 -31.48
CA LEU A 411 -2.32 -23.07 -32.59
C LEU A 411 -1.67 -24.42 -32.27
N ILE A 412 -1.15 -24.57 -31.04
CA ILE A 412 -0.55 -25.85 -30.60
C ILE A 412 -1.61 -26.95 -30.54
N ALA A 413 -2.81 -26.68 -30.00
CA ALA A 413 -3.91 -27.64 -29.99
C ALA A 413 -4.37 -28.05 -31.40
N LEU A 414 -4.45 -27.08 -32.32
CA LEU A 414 -4.77 -27.35 -33.72
C LEU A 414 -3.66 -28.20 -34.40
N ALA A 415 -2.40 -27.85 -34.17
CA ALA A 415 -1.27 -28.61 -34.67
C ALA A 415 -1.28 -30.06 -34.13
N THR A 416 -1.57 -30.22 -32.81
CA THR A 416 -1.71 -31.55 -32.18
C THR A 416 -2.81 -32.35 -32.84
N LEU A 417 -4.01 -31.76 -33.06
CA LEU A 417 -5.11 -32.43 -33.75
C LEU A 417 -4.70 -32.91 -35.13
N ILE A 418 -4.10 -32.03 -35.94
CA ILE A 418 -3.69 -32.36 -37.31
C ILE A 418 -2.63 -33.46 -37.31
N THR A 419 -1.59 -33.34 -36.46
CA THR A 419 -0.50 -34.33 -36.40
C THR A 419 -1.01 -35.72 -36.02
N TRP A 420 -1.90 -35.83 -35.03
CA TRP A 420 -2.47 -37.12 -34.66
C TRP A 420 -3.38 -37.72 -35.74
N LEU A 421 -4.11 -36.91 -36.53
CA LEU A 421 -4.88 -37.35 -37.67
C LEU A 421 -3.96 -37.89 -38.80
N GLU A 422 -2.85 -37.18 -39.09
CA GLU A 422 -1.87 -37.60 -40.07
C GLU A 422 -1.13 -38.88 -39.66
N LEU A 423 -0.91 -39.10 -38.36
CA LEU A 423 -0.33 -40.34 -37.83
C LEU A 423 -1.32 -41.52 -37.82
N GLY A 424 -2.59 -41.31 -38.27
CA GLY A 424 -3.59 -42.36 -38.36
C GLY A 424 -4.21 -42.80 -37.01
N ALA A 425 -4.11 -42.01 -35.99
CA ALA A 425 -4.62 -42.36 -34.64
C ALA A 425 -6.16 -42.27 -34.49
N GLY A 426 -6.86 -41.90 -35.53
CA GLY A 426 -8.32 -41.70 -35.51
C GLY A 426 -8.73 -40.36 -34.97
N PHE A 427 -9.92 -39.89 -35.40
CA PHE A 427 -10.43 -38.55 -34.99
C PHE A 427 -10.64 -38.40 -33.51
N GLU A 428 -11.07 -39.44 -32.82
CA GLU A 428 -11.34 -39.47 -31.39
C GLU A 428 -10.07 -39.18 -30.58
N SER A 429 -9.02 -39.97 -30.75
CA SER A 429 -7.74 -39.78 -30.04
C SER A 429 -7.10 -38.44 -30.35
N ALA A 430 -7.15 -38.00 -31.60
CA ALA A 430 -6.63 -36.73 -32.05
C ALA A 430 -7.35 -35.55 -31.36
N LEU A 431 -8.69 -35.61 -31.27
CA LEU A 431 -9.49 -34.58 -30.61
C LEU A 431 -9.26 -34.54 -29.09
N LEU A 432 -9.20 -35.70 -28.43
CA LEU A 432 -8.95 -35.79 -26.99
C LEU A 432 -7.58 -35.24 -26.62
N ASN A 433 -6.55 -35.51 -27.40
CA ASN A 433 -5.21 -34.96 -27.19
C ASN A 433 -5.18 -33.42 -27.35
N ALA A 434 -5.87 -32.91 -28.38
CA ALA A 434 -6.03 -31.47 -28.57
C ALA A 434 -6.82 -30.82 -27.42
N VAL A 435 -7.89 -31.47 -26.91
CA VAL A 435 -8.66 -31.04 -25.75
C VAL A 435 -7.77 -31.03 -24.48
N ALA A 436 -6.95 -32.06 -24.26
CA ALA A 436 -6.02 -32.12 -23.15
C ALA A 436 -5.03 -30.93 -23.19
N VAL A 437 -4.51 -30.56 -24.37
CA VAL A 437 -3.66 -29.35 -24.54
C VAL A 437 -4.42 -28.09 -24.19
N LEU A 438 -5.67 -27.92 -24.62
CA LEU A 438 -6.48 -26.74 -24.31
C LEU A 438 -6.75 -26.61 -22.80
N VAL A 439 -7.00 -27.71 -22.13
CA VAL A 439 -7.32 -27.75 -20.70
C VAL A 439 -6.10 -27.46 -19.84
N ILE A 440 -4.97 -28.19 -20.07
CA ILE A 440 -3.76 -28.00 -19.26
C ILE A 440 -3.14 -26.62 -19.43
N ALA A 441 -3.29 -26.03 -20.61
CA ALA A 441 -2.74 -24.72 -20.93
C ALA A 441 -3.52 -23.55 -20.31
N CYS A 442 -4.58 -23.79 -19.53
CA CYS A 442 -5.27 -22.71 -18.83
C CYS A 442 -4.35 -22.04 -17.81
N PRO A 443 -3.97 -20.75 -17.96
CA PRO A 443 -3.08 -20.07 -17.02
C PRO A 443 -3.84 -19.55 -15.80
N CYS A 444 -4.70 -20.40 -15.19
CA CYS A 444 -5.60 -19.99 -14.10
C CYS A 444 -4.84 -19.46 -12.89
N ALA A 445 -3.72 -20.09 -12.52
CA ALA A 445 -2.88 -19.70 -11.39
C ALA A 445 -2.07 -18.41 -11.65
N LEU A 446 -1.78 -18.11 -12.91
CA LEU A 446 -0.94 -16.97 -13.29
C LEU A 446 -1.54 -15.62 -12.90
N GLY A 447 -2.85 -15.45 -13.08
CA GLY A 447 -3.57 -14.24 -12.69
C GLY A 447 -3.63 -13.98 -11.19
N LEU A 448 -3.33 -15.01 -10.36
CA LEU A 448 -3.33 -14.95 -8.90
C LEU A 448 -1.92 -14.83 -8.30
N ALA A 449 -0.90 -15.24 -9.05
CA ALA A 449 0.46 -15.40 -8.54
C ALA A 449 1.01 -14.13 -7.85
N THR A 450 0.81 -12.98 -8.46
CA THR A 450 1.27 -11.68 -7.95
C THR A 450 0.29 -11.08 -6.94
N PRO A 451 -1.02 -10.90 -7.25
CA PRO A 451 -1.92 -10.20 -6.33
C PRO A 451 -2.07 -10.88 -4.97
N THR A 452 -2.12 -12.22 -4.92
CA THR A 452 -2.27 -12.92 -3.63
C THR A 452 -1.05 -12.78 -2.73
N ALA A 453 0.16 -12.76 -3.31
CA ALA A 453 1.38 -12.53 -2.55
C ALA A 453 1.47 -11.09 -2.04
N ILE A 454 1.14 -10.09 -2.88
CA ILE A 454 1.08 -8.67 -2.48
C ILE A 454 0.08 -8.49 -1.34
N MET A 455 -1.16 -8.99 -1.49
CA MET A 455 -2.19 -8.88 -0.45
C MET A 455 -1.77 -9.54 0.87
N ALA A 456 -1.11 -10.71 0.81
CA ALA A 456 -0.63 -11.39 2.00
C ALA A 456 0.53 -10.61 2.65
N GLY A 457 1.50 -10.15 1.87
CA GLY A 457 2.66 -9.41 2.34
C GLY A 457 2.29 -8.04 2.93
N THR A 458 1.51 -7.23 2.21
CA THR A 458 1.06 -5.91 2.71
C THR A 458 0.15 -6.05 3.92
N GLY A 459 -0.72 -7.07 3.95
CA GLY A 459 -1.58 -7.32 5.09
C GLY A 459 -0.83 -7.76 6.35
N VAL A 460 0.28 -8.47 6.21
CA VAL A 460 1.15 -8.83 7.35
C VAL A 460 2.00 -7.63 7.76
N ALA A 461 2.59 -6.90 6.81
CA ALA A 461 3.36 -5.69 7.06
C ALA A 461 2.53 -4.67 7.88
N ALA A 462 1.28 -4.42 7.48
CA ALA A 462 0.38 -3.49 8.15
C ALA A 462 0.12 -3.85 9.61
N ARG A 463 0.01 -5.15 9.95
CA ARG A 463 -0.15 -5.61 11.35
C ARG A 463 1.06 -5.30 12.23
N HIS A 464 2.22 -5.10 11.63
CA HIS A 464 3.46 -4.77 12.33
C HIS A 464 3.84 -3.29 12.19
N GLY A 465 2.86 -2.44 11.80
CA GLY A 465 3.06 -1.00 11.69
C GLY A 465 3.86 -0.58 10.44
N ILE A 466 3.95 -1.42 9.41
CA ILE A 466 4.61 -1.12 8.14
C ILE A 466 3.52 -0.96 7.07
N LEU A 467 3.25 0.27 6.65
CA LEU A 467 2.26 0.58 5.62
C LEU A 467 2.96 0.74 4.28
N ILE A 468 2.59 -0.07 3.32
CA ILE A 468 3.11 -0.02 1.95
C ILE A 468 2.05 0.67 1.11
N LYS A 469 2.38 1.79 0.48
CA LYS A 469 1.44 2.65 -0.25
C LYS A 469 1.17 2.18 -1.67
N ASP A 470 2.15 1.54 -2.31
CA ASP A 470 2.01 1.03 -3.67
C ASP A 470 2.75 -0.30 -3.88
N ALA A 471 2.28 -1.05 -4.86
CA ALA A 471 2.85 -2.34 -5.20
C ALA A 471 4.23 -2.22 -5.88
N GLU A 472 4.56 -1.07 -6.45
CA GLU A 472 5.87 -0.79 -7.06
C GLU A 472 6.94 -0.61 -5.98
N ALA A 473 6.64 0.17 -4.92
CA ALA A 473 7.55 0.32 -3.79
C ALA A 473 7.87 -1.04 -3.15
N LEU A 474 6.87 -1.91 -2.96
CA LEU A 474 7.07 -3.27 -2.45
C LEU A 474 7.95 -4.11 -3.39
N GLU A 475 7.73 -4.00 -4.70
CA GLU A 475 8.51 -4.74 -5.69
C GLU A 475 9.96 -4.24 -5.75
N VAL A 476 10.19 -2.92 -5.73
CA VAL A 476 11.54 -2.34 -5.82
C VAL A 476 12.33 -2.51 -4.52
N ALA A 477 11.65 -2.46 -3.37
CA ALA A 477 12.31 -2.58 -2.05
C ALA A 477 13.11 -3.89 -1.87
N HIS A 478 12.78 -4.96 -2.61
CA HIS A 478 13.56 -6.21 -2.54
C HIS A 478 14.98 -6.08 -3.08
N ALA A 479 15.21 -5.12 -3.97
CA ALA A 479 16.49 -4.89 -4.65
C ALA A 479 17.34 -3.79 -4.01
N VAL A 480 16.82 -3.13 -2.96
CA VAL A 480 17.53 -2.07 -2.24
C VAL A 480 18.87 -2.62 -1.73
N ASN A 481 19.95 -1.95 -2.08
CA ASN A 481 21.31 -2.24 -1.65
C ASN A 481 21.99 -1.04 -0.94
N LEU A 482 21.30 0.13 -0.90
CA LEU A 482 21.74 1.30 -0.17
C LEU A 482 20.54 1.98 0.49
N VAL A 483 20.67 2.28 1.80
CA VAL A 483 19.70 3.07 2.56
C VAL A 483 20.34 4.39 2.96
N ALA A 484 19.75 5.50 2.50
CA ALA A 484 20.12 6.84 2.91
C ALA A 484 19.19 7.30 4.02
N PHE A 485 19.75 7.64 5.18
CA PHE A 485 19.00 8.11 6.34
C PHE A 485 19.12 9.62 6.49
N ASP A 486 18.00 10.30 6.75
CA ASP A 486 18.08 11.58 7.42
C ASP A 486 18.52 11.37 8.88
N LYS A 487 19.10 12.40 9.50
CA LYS A 487 19.53 12.35 10.90
C LYS A 487 18.37 12.61 11.86
N THR A 488 17.83 13.82 11.77
CA THR A 488 16.94 14.41 12.78
C THR A 488 15.54 13.81 12.67
N GLY A 489 15.00 13.32 13.82
CA GLY A 489 13.68 12.67 13.81
C GLY A 489 13.66 11.25 13.20
N THR A 490 14.70 10.85 12.46
CA THR A 490 14.84 9.54 11.81
C THR A 490 15.72 8.60 12.62
N LEU A 491 17.01 8.84 12.71
CA LEU A 491 17.95 8.08 13.56
C LEU A 491 18.08 8.67 14.97
N THR A 492 17.70 9.93 15.14
CA THR A 492 17.67 10.61 16.41
C THR A 492 16.24 10.99 16.81
N SER A 493 16.04 11.34 18.09
CA SER A 493 14.69 11.66 18.62
C SER A 493 14.08 12.94 18.04
N GLY A 494 14.90 13.81 17.45
CA GLY A 494 14.50 15.14 16.97
C GLY A 494 14.21 16.14 18.09
N SER A 495 14.39 15.70 19.32
CA SER A 495 14.20 16.54 20.52
C SER A 495 15.53 16.73 21.22
N PRO A 496 16.05 17.97 21.27
CA PRO A 496 17.31 18.23 21.96
C PRO A 496 17.16 17.92 23.44
N ARG A 497 18.22 17.35 24.05
CA ARG A 497 18.36 17.12 25.48
C ARG A 497 19.66 17.72 25.96
N ILE A 498 19.76 17.96 27.26
CA ILE A 498 21.04 18.36 27.88
C ILE A 498 21.97 17.13 27.84
N ALA A 499 23.02 17.20 27.03
CA ALA A 499 24.03 16.16 26.93
C ALA A 499 25.12 16.35 28.01
N HIS A 500 25.54 17.62 28.21
CA HIS A 500 26.53 17.99 29.24
C HIS A 500 26.14 19.32 29.85
N MET A 501 26.48 19.52 31.10
CA MET A 501 26.38 20.80 31.78
C MET A 501 27.54 20.95 32.78
N GLN A 502 28.08 22.16 32.86
CA GLN A 502 29.21 22.48 33.74
C GLN A 502 28.96 23.82 34.44
N ALA A 503 28.94 23.78 35.74
CA ALA A 503 28.84 24.98 36.59
C ALA A 503 30.24 25.47 36.99
N VAL A 504 30.46 26.77 36.99
CA VAL A 504 31.74 27.38 37.40
C VAL A 504 32.01 27.09 38.88
N ASN A 505 30.99 27.08 39.73
CA ASN A 505 31.08 26.78 41.16
C ASN A 505 30.98 25.27 41.48
N GLY A 506 30.81 24.42 40.47
CA GLY A 506 30.61 22.98 40.61
C GLY A 506 29.19 22.54 40.97
N ASP A 507 28.26 23.47 41.27
CA ASP A 507 26.86 23.15 41.57
C ASP A 507 25.99 23.16 40.29
N THR A 508 25.91 22.02 39.63
CA THR A 508 25.10 21.81 38.42
C THR A 508 23.60 21.84 38.72
N THR A 509 23.19 21.50 39.94
CA THR A 509 21.78 21.56 40.35
C THR A 509 21.28 22.99 40.40
N GLN A 510 22.04 23.88 41.03
CA GLN A 510 21.74 25.31 41.09
C GLN A 510 21.77 25.92 39.68
N LEU A 511 22.76 25.54 38.85
CA LEU A 511 22.86 25.98 37.46
C LEU A 511 21.59 25.62 36.67
N LEU A 512 21.10 24.38 36.82
CA LEU A 512 19.92 23.87 36.14
C LEU A 512 18.64 24.57 36.66
N GLN A 513 18.50 24.80 37.94
CA GLN A 513 17.37 25.52 38.54
C GLN A 513 17.25 26.97 38.04
N LEU A 514 18.37 27.69 37.94
CA LEU A 514 18.39 29.06 37.41
C LEU A 514 18.04 29.09 35.91
N ALA A 515 18.59 28.19 35.13
CA ALA A 515 18.29 28.05 33.71
C ALA A 515 16.82 27.67 33.47
N GLY A 516 16.29 26.72 34.27
CA GLY A 516 14.89 26.31 34.22
C GLY A 516 13.92 27.43 34.56
N ALA A 517 14.24 28.22 35.62
CA ALA A 517 13.45 29.38 35.95
C ALA A 517 13.34 30.37 34.79
N LEU A 518 14.48 30.74 34.16
CA LEU A 518 14.49 31.63 32.99
C LEU A 518 13.68 31.10 31.80
N GLN A 519 13.66 29.81 31.59
CA GLN A 519 13.02 29.18 30.43
C GLN A 519 11.53 28.87 30.61
N ARG A 520 10.95 29.10 31.83
CA ARG A 520 9.58 28.72 32.19
C ARG A 520 8.49 29.29 31.28
N GLY A 521 8.74 30.37 30.56
CA GLY A 521 7.80 30.99 29.63
C GLY A 521 8.21 30.87 28.14
N SER A 522 9.20 30.04 27.84
CA SER A 522 9.74 29.90 26.46
C SER A 522 9.29 28.59 25.79
N GLU A 523 8.77 28.70 24.59
CA GLU A 523 8.39 27.53 23.75
C GLU A 523 9.56 27.01 22.90
N HIS A 524 10.76 27.57 23.07
CA HIS A 524 11.93 27.14 22.28
C HIS A 524 12.32 25.69 22.62
N PRO A 525 12.72 24.85 21.63
CA PRO A 525 13.07 23.44 21.87
C PRO A 525 14.15 23.23 22.96
N LEU A 526 15.15 24.12 23.03
CA LEU A 526 16.17 24.08 24.07
C LEU A 526 15.61 24.44 25.44
N ALA A 527 14.58 25.28 25.51
CA ALA A 527 13.88 25.60 26.76
C ALA A 527 13.16 24.37 27.29
N LYS A 528 12.46 23.68 26.43
CA LYS A 528 11.81 22.42 26.78
C LYS A 528 12.80 21.40 27.34
N ALA A 529 13.97 21.26 26.71
CA ALA A 529 15.03 20.35 27.17
C ALA A 529 15.50 20.67 28.61
N VAL A 530 15.63 21.96 28.95
CA VAL A 530 16.00 22.39 30.31
C VAL A 530 14.87 22.11 31.28
N LEU A 531 13.63 22.42 30.93
CA LEU A 531 12.46 22.21 31.78
C LEU A 531 12.17 20.72 32.01
N ASP A 532 12.29 19.88 30.98
CA ASP A 532 12.13 18.42 31.09
C ASP A 532 13.18 17.83 32.05
N GLN A 533 14.44 18.30 31.97
CA GLN A 533 15.48 17.88 32.94
C GLN A 533 15.19 18.36 34.36
N CYS A 534 14.72 19.59 34.51
CA CYS A 534 14.32 20.09 35.85
C CYS A 534 13.17 19.26 36.46
N ALA A 535 12.20 18.85 35.61
CA ALA A 535 11.09 18.01 36.06
C ALA A 535 11.56 16.59 36.43
N ALA A 536 12.47 16.00 35.63
CA ALA A 536 13.06 14.70 35.92
C ALA A 536 13.83 14.68 37.23
N ASP A 537 14.55 15.77 37.55
CA ASP A 537 15.32 15.91 38.76
C ASP A 537 14.47 16.46 39.93
N HIS A 538 13.14 16.59 39.74
CA HIS A 538 12.19 17.11 40.75
C HIS A 538 12.57 18.46 41.34
N LEU A 539 13.14 19.37 40.53
CA LEU A 539 13.63 20.68 41.01
C LEU A 539 12.50 21.71 41.11
N THR A 540 12.52 22.45 42.17
CA THR A 540 11.64 23.61 42.36
C THR A 540 12.25 24.84 41.67
N LEU A 541 11.46 25.48 40.78
CA LEU A 541 11.92 26.65 40.04
C LEU A 541 11.47 27.95 40.72
N ALA A 542 12.39 28.91 40.82
CA ALA A 542 12.14 30.24 41.33
C ALA A 542 11.23 31.06 40.37
N GLU A 543 10.57 32.09 40.90
CA GLU A 543 9.84 33.06 40.09
C GLU A 543 10.80 34.04 39.40
N VAL A 544 10.52 34.30 38.12
CA VAL A 544 11.29 35.25 37.30
C VAL A 544 10.48 36.51 37.09
N SER A 545 11.07 37.63 37.43
CA SER A 545 10.53 38.94 37.06
C SER A 545 11.29 39.53 35.87
N HIS A 546 10.64 40.43 35.13
CA HIS A 546 11.21 41.11 33.98
C HIS A 546 11.78 40.18 32.89
N SER A 547 11.14 39.01 32.65
CA SER A 547 11.56 38.09 31.59
C SER A 547 11.48 38.76 30.23
N LYS A 548 12.56 38.68 29.44
CA LYS A 548 12.69 39.30 28.11
C LYS A 548 13.44 38.38 27.17
N ALA A 549 12.82 38.10 26.00
CA ALA A 549 13.53 37.41 24.91
C ALA A 549 14.53 38.39 24.23
N LEU A 550 15.76 37.92 24.06
CA LEU A 550 16.83 38.64 23.39
C LEU A 550 16.95 38.06 21.95
N ALA A 551 16.40 38.75 20.95
CA ALA A 551 16.34 38.24 19.60
C ALA A 551 17.70 37.78 19.05
N GLY A 552 17.82 36.48 18.71
CA GLY A 552 19.03 35.84 18.19
C GLY A 552 20.17 35.66 19.21
N ARG A 553 19.92 35.90 20.51
CA ARG A 553 20.94 35.82 21.60
C ARG A 553 20.52 34.89 22.72
N GLY A 554 19.23 34.88 23.12
CA GLY A 554 18.74 34.07 24.22
C GLY A 554 17.57 34.67 24.95
N ILE A 555 17.53 34.49 26.26
CA ILE A 555 16.53 35.02 27.18
C ILE A 555 17.23 35.64 28.40
N ALA A 556 16.69 36.72 28.94
CA ALA A 556 17.13 37.34 30.21
C ALA A 556 15.97 37.55 31.15
N GLY A 557 16.25 37.59 32.44
CA GLY A 557 15.23 37.85 33.46
C GLY A 557 15.89 38.07 34.85
N GLN A 558 15.09 38.51 35.80
CA GLN A 558 15.58 38.79 37.15
C GLN A 558 15.09 37.74 38.16
N ILE A 559 16.02 37.12 38.86
CA ILE A 559 15.78 36.12 39.92
C ILE A 559 16.48 36.59 41.20
N ASP A 560 15.74 36.75 42.29
CA ASP A 560 16.25 37.15 43.57
C ASP A 560 17.14 38.43 43.54
N GLY A 561 16.75 39.41 42.70
CA GLY A 561 17.46 40.67 42.54
C GLY A 561 18.71 40.60 41.63
N ARG A 562 19.02 39.42 41.08
CA ARG A 562 20.13 39.20 40.13
C ARG A 562 19.60 39.19 38.70
N GLU A 563 20.21 39.94 37.79
CA GLU A 563 19.89 39.90 36.38
C GLU A 563 20.67 38.76 35.73
N LEU A 564 19.96 37.77 35.26
CA LEU A 564 20.51 36.55 34.62
C LEU A 564 20.13 36.50 33.17
N ALA A 565 21.01 35.91 32.35
CA ALA A 565 20.72 35.64 30.94
C ALA A 565 21.23 34.25 30.53
N LEU A 566 20.42 33.54 29.75
CA LEU A 566 20.77 32.27 29.12
C LEU A 566 20.75 32.43 27.62
N GLY A 567 21.88 32.16 26.95
CA GLY A 567 21.96 32.37 25.54
C GLY A 567 23.23 31.82 24.88
N ASN A 568 23.44 32.22 23.63
CA ASN A 568 24.55 31.76 22.79
C ASN A 568 25.84 32.56 23.07
N LYS A 569 26.93 32.21 22.41
CA LYS A 569 28.26 32.86 22.55
C LYS A 569 28.23 34.39 22.30
N ARG A 570 27.35 34.88 21.39
CA ARG A 570 27.20 36.32 21.13
C ARG A 570 26.74 37.11 22.34
N LEU A 571 25.92 36.48 23.19
CA LEU A 571 25.52 37.12 24.49
C LEU A 571 26.72 37.39 25.38
N LEU A 572 27.68 36.46 25.46
CA LEU A 572 28.90 36.65 26.26
C LEU A 572 29.81 37.72 25.67
N GLU A 573 29.96 37.72 24.35
CA GLU A 573 30.83 38.67 23.62
C GLU A 573 30.34 40.13 23.83
N GLU A 574 29.05 40.37 23.79
CA GLU A 574 28.43 41.69 23.98
C GLU A 574 28.62 42.24 25.42
N HIS A 575 28.67 41.34 26.40
CA HIS A 575 28.87 41.72 27.81
C HIS A 575 30.32 41.55 28.30
N TRP A 576 31.26 41.29 27.38
CA TRP A 576 32.68 41.11 27.64
C TRP A 576 32.97 40.04 28.71
N LEU A 577 32.15 39.00 28.82
CA LEU A 577 32.25 37.92 29.78
C LEU A 577 33.12 36.78 29.20
N GLN A 578 34.12 36.36 29.97
CA GLN A 578 35.00 35.24 29.60
C GLN A 578 35.23 34.33 30.81
N ASN A 579 35.34 33.02 30.54
CA ASN A 579 35.80 32.06 31.54
C ASN A 579 36.69 31.04 30.81
N GLN A 580 38.00 31.10 31.07
CA GLN A 580 38.98 30.28 30.34
C GLN A 580 38.80 28.76 30.51
N THR A 581 38.34 28.32 31.67
CA THR A 581 38.09 26.91 31.96
C THR A 581 36.94 26.37 31.11
N LEU A 582 35.79 27.09 31.08
CA LEU A 582 34.64 26.69 30.32
C LEU A 582 34.82 26.83 28.80
N ILE A 583 35.73 27.70 28.32
CA ILE A 583 36.03 27.85 26.90
C ILE A 583 36.67 26.56 26.34
N ALA A 584 37.55 25.90 27.07
CA ALA A 584 38.16 24.65 26.64
C ALA A 584 37.12 23.53 26.52
N GLU A 585 36.20 23.43 27.48
CA GLU A 585 35.10 22.46 27.43
C GLU A 585 34.10 22.81 26.31
N ALA A 586 33.79 24.08 26.15
CA ALA A 586 32.92 24.55 25.05
C ALA A 586 33.46 24.17 23.66
N LEU A 587 34.76 24.36 23.43
CA LEU A 587 35.40 23.98 22.19
C LEU A 587 35.40 22.46 21.96
N ALA A 588 35.57 21.65 23.01
CA ALA A 588 35.47 20.20 22.92
C ALA A 588 34.02 19.78 22.56
N TRP A 589 33.03 20.34 23.21
CA TRP A 589 31.64 20.01 22.94
C TRP A 589 31.11 20.55 21.60
N GLU A 590 31.63 21.72 21.16
CA GLU A 590 31.38 22.22 19.79
C GLU A 590 31.99 21.30 18.73
N ALA A 591 33.17 20.75 18.98
CA ALA A 591 33.80 19.75 18.07
C ALA A 591 32.99 18.45 17.99
N GLU A 592 32.28 18.07 19.07
CA GLU A 592 31.31 16.99 19.09
C GLU A 592 29.97 17.38 18.38
N GLY A 593 29.83 18.61 17.92
CA GLY A 593 28.63 19.11 17.24
C GLY A 593 27.48 19.45 18.15
N ARG A 594 27.75 19.69 19.44
CA ARG A 594 26.74 20.10 20.41
C ARG A 594 26.35 21.56 20.22
N THR A 595 25.07 21.89 20.49
CA THR A 595 24.60 23.26 20.56
C THR A 595 24.87 23.79 21.97
N LEU A 596 25.56 24.91 22.08
CA LEU A 596 25.94 25.48 23.38
C LEU A 596 25.01 26.60 23.80
N SER A 597 24.69 26.64 25.13
CA SER A 597 24.04 27.79 25.78
C SER A 597 24.76 28.12 27.08
N TRP A 598 24.99 29.39 27.29
CA TRP A 598 25.70 29.92 28.41
C TRP A 598 24.75 30.61 29.39
N LEU A 599 24.83 30.26 30.67
CA LEU A 599 24.17 31.02 31.74
C LEU A 599 25.14 32.03 32.33
N ALA A 600 24.76 33.28 32.32
CA ALA A 600 25.55 34.38 32.88
C ALA A 600 24.71 35.26 33.80
N GLU A 601 25.36 35.83 34.81
CA GLU A 601 24.85 36.94 35.58
C GLU A 601 25.31 38.24 34.93
N LEU A 602 24.38 39.13 34.65
CA LEU A 602 24.65 40.43 34.01
C LEU A 602 24.77 41.54 35.04
N ALA A 603 24.04 41.46 36.18
CA ALA A 603 24.09 42.37 37.31
C ALA A 603 23.65 41.65 38.60
N PRO A 604 24.16 42.01 39.80
CA PRO A 604 25.11 43.08 40.07
C PRO A 604 26.59 42.73 39.82
N GLN A 605 26.94 41.43 39.66
CA GLN A 605 28.31 40.98 39.41
C GLN A 605 28.38 40.23 38.04
N PRO A 606 28.78 40.89 36.95
CA PRO A 606 28.89 40.26 35.68
C PRO A 606 29.85 39.08 35.68
N GLN A 607 29.34 37.85 35.45
CA GLN A 607 30.15 36.63 35.44
C GLN A 607 29.41 35.49 34.70
N VAL A 608 30.19 34.57 34.13
CA VAL A 608 29.67 33.32 33.61
C VAL A 608 29.39 32.37 34.77
N LEU A 609 28.18 31.82 34.84
CA LEU A 609 27.79 30.86 35.86
C LEU A 609 27.96 29.41 35.42
N GLY A 610 27.76 29.16 34.12
CA GLY A 610 27.92 27.81 33.58
C GLY A 610 27.58 27.69 32.10
N LEU A 611 27.75 26.50 31.64
CA LEU A 611 27.58 26.12 30.25
C LEU A 611 26.68 24.88 30.13
N PHE A 612 25.78 24.88 29.14
CA PHE A 612 24.98 23.75 28.72
C PHE A 612 25.35 23.35 27.32
N ALA A 613 25.48 22.06 27.07
CA ALA A 613 25.61 21.47 25.74
C ALA A 613 24.37 20.63 25.44
N PHE A 614 23.70 20.96 24.36
CA PHE A 614 22.52 20.25 23.90
C PHE A 614 22.88 19.36 22.71
N GLY A 615 22.30 18.17 22.69
CA GLY A 615 22.46 17.23 21.61
C GLY A 615 21.17 16.49 21.38
N ASP A 616 21.00 15.99 20.17
CA ASP A 616 19.94 15.06 19.85
C ASP A 616 20.38 13.65 20.24
N THR A 617 19.49 12.85 20.81
CA THR A 617 19.78 11.48 21.25
C THR A 617 19.46 10.50 20.14
N LEU A 618 20.29 9.47 19.97
CA LEU A 618 19.98 8.34 19.10
C LEU A 618 18.68 7.67 19.56
N LYS A 619 17.85 7.28 18.61
CA LYS A 619 16.68 6.46 18.91
C LYS A 619 17.09 5.07 19.33
N ASP A 620 16.29 4.50 20.23
CA ASP A 620 16.44 3.08 20.56
C ASP A 620 16.32 2.24 19.30
N GLY A 621 17.23 1.28 19.11
CA GLY A 621 17.24 0.43 17.92
C GLY A 621 17.97 1.00 16.70
N ALA A 622 18.46 2.24 16.69
CA ALA A 622 19.18 2.82 15.55
C ALA A 622 20.48 2.04 15.24
N GLU A 623 21.28 1.73 16.24
CA GLU A 623 22.51 0.94 16.09
C GLU A 623 22.19 -0.48 15.59
N GLN A 624 21.18 -1.13 16.17
CA GLN A 624 20.73 -2.47 15.76
C GLN A 624 20.22 -2.47 14.33
N ALA A 625 19.50 -1.42 13.89
CA ALA A 625 19.03 -1.30 12.51
C ALA A 625 20.19 -1.20 11.51
N ILE A 626 21.18 -0.34 11.77
CA ILE A 626 22.36 -0.18 10.89
C ILE A 626 23.19 -1.46 10.86
N ALA A 627 23.42 -2.10 12.01
CA ALA A 627 24.12 -3.39 12.08
C ALA A 627 23.39 -4.48 11.28
N ALA A 628 22.06 -4.55 11.38
CA ALA A 628 21.24 -5.52 10.66
C ALA A 628 21.21 -5.27 9.15
N LEU A 629 21.24 -4.02 8.67
CA LEU A 629 21.39 -3.67 7.25
C LEU A 629 22.76 -4.10 6.73
N THR A 630 23.85 -3.75 7.45
CA THR A 630 25.21 -4.13 7.10
C THR A 630 25.35 -5.65 7.02
N ALA A 631 24.77 -6.40 7.96
CA ALA A 631 24.77 -7.87 7.94
C ALA A 631 24.02 -8.46 6.74
N GLN A 632 23.10 -7.70 6.12
CA GLN A 632 22.42 -8.10 4.89
C GLN A 632 23.15 -7.63 3.61
N GLY A 633 24.29 -6.96 3.73
CA GLY A 633 25.04 -6.39 2.61
C GLY A 633 24.38 -5.14 2.04
N ILE A 634 23.63 -4.40 2.86
CA ILE A 634 22.98 -3.14 2.49
C ILE A 634 23.79 -2.01 3.11
N ASP A 635 24.30 -1.11 2.27
CA ASP A 635 25.08 0.05 2.70
C ASP A 635 24.17 1.11 3.34
N SER A 636 24.69 1.81 4.35
CA SER A 636 23.98 2.89 5.03
C SER A 636 24.72 4.21 4.86
N HIS A 637 24.03 5.25 4.37
CA HIS A 637 24.52 6.60 4.26
C HIS A 637 23.75 7.54 5.16
N LEU A 638 24.42 8.53 5.75
CA LEU A 638 23.77 9.59 6.55
C LEU A 638 23.75 10.89 5.76
N ILE A 639 22.59 11.53 5.63
CA ILE A 639 22.41 12.81 4.93
C ILE A 639 21.73 13.79 5.87
N SER A 640 22.39 14.90 6.23
CA SER A 640 21.84 15.86 7.18
C SER A 640 22.19 17.30 6.83
N GLY A 641 21.30 18.24 7.20
CA GLY A 641 21.56 19.68 7.15
C GLY A 641 22.43 20.19 8.30
N ASP A 642 22.70 19.36 9.30
CA ASP A 642 23.48 19.72 10.48
C ASP A 642 24.95 19.92 10.18
N ASN A 643 25.66 20.53 11.13
CA ASN A 643 27.09 20.75 11.03
C ASN A 643 27.89 19.42 11.01
N LYS A 644 29.12 19.49 10.49
CA LYS A 644 29.99 18.33 10.29
C LYS A 644 30.27 17.57 11.59
N GLY A 645 30.46 18.27 12.72
CA GLY A 645 30.74 17.64 14.02
C GLY A 645 29.58 16.74 14.47
N SER A 646 28.35 17.26 14.45
CA SER A 646 27.15 16.52 14.83
C SER A 646 26.91 15.29 13.94
N VAL A 647 27.06 15.48 12.61
CA VAL A 647 26.85 14.39 11.64
C VAL A 647 27.91 13.31 11.80
N HIS A 648 29.18 13.71 12.00
CA HIS A 648 30.29 12.76 12.17
C HIS A 648 30.15 11.97 13.48
N ALA A 649 29.76 12.61 14.58
CA ALA A 649 29.53 11.94 15.86
C ALA A 649 28.43 10.87 15.76
N VAL A 650 27.31 11.16 15.08
CA VAL A 650 26.23 10.19 14.87
C VAL A 650 26.69 9.07 13.92
N ALA A 651 27.35 9.39 12.84
CA ALA A 651 27.89 8.40 11.88
C ALA A 651 28.87 7.45 12.56
N GLN A 652 29.78 7.96 13.37
CA GLN A 652 30.74 7.16 14.12
C GLN A 652 30.06 6.26 15.14
N ALA A 653 29.09 6.79 15.91
CA ALA A 653 28.35 6.02 16.91
C ALA A 653 27.56 4.85 16.27
N LEU A 654 27.07 5.03 15.05
CA LEU A 654 26.28 4.02 14.33
C LEU A 654 27.12 3.16 13.38
N GLY A 655 28.42 3.43 13.24
CA GLY A 655 29.28 2.69 12.28
C GLY A 655 29.00 3.01 10.82
N ILE A 656 28.39 4.17 10.50
CA ILE A 656 28.11 4.61 9.13
C ILE A 656 29.39 5.25 8.55
N THR A 657 29.86 4.72 7.43
CA THR A 657 31.13 5.17 6.80
C THR A 657 30.97 6.39 5.92
N VAL A 658 29.81 6.60 5.32
CA VAL A 658 29.54 7.71 4.40
C VAL A 658 28.50 8.63 4.99
N ALA A 659 28.89 9.90 5.22
CA ALA A 659 28.03 10.90 5.81
C ALA A 659 28.16 12.24 5.07
N HIS A 660 27.03 12.83 4.72
CA HIS A 660 26.89 14.12 4.06
C HIS A 660 26.34 15.15 5.06
N ALA A 661 27.15 16.12 5.44
CA ALA A 661 26.79 17.20 6.37
C ALA A 661 26.51 18.51 5.63
N GLU A 662 25.82 19.44 6.28
CA GLU A 662 25.51 20.79 5.78
C GLU A 662 24.73 20.78 4.45
N VAL A 663 23.91 19.75 4.24
CA VAL A 663 23.13 19.53 3.02
C VAL A 663 21.82 20.31 3.09
N LEU A 664 21.64 21.26 2.17
CA LEU A 664 20.37 21.97 2.05
C LEU A 664 19.23 21.02 1.60
N PRO A 665 17.98 21.26 1.99
CA PRO A 665 16.85 20.43 1.61
C PRO A 665 16.74 20.16 0.10
N ALA A 666 16.95 21.19 -0.73
CA ALA A 666 16.93 21.07 -2.19
C ALA A 666 18.05 20.15 -2.74
N ASN A 667 19.19 20.08 -2.05
CA ASN A 667 20.35 19.27 -2.48
C ASN A 667 20.25 17.81 -2.05
N LYS A 668 19.42 17.47 -1.05
CA LYS A 668 19.19 16.06 -0.64
C LYS A 668 18.69 15.22 -1.82
N ALA A 669 17.72 15.73 -2.59
CA ALA A 669 17.20 15.03 -3.77
C ALA A 669 18.26 14.84 -4.87
N ALA A 670 19.18 15.79 -5.03
CA ALA A 670 20.27 15.69 -6.00
C ALA A 670 21.28 14.58 -5.60
N ILE A 671 21.63 14.49 -4.31
CA ILE A 671 22.48 13.41 -3.77
C ILE A 671 21.83 12.05 -4.00
N ILE A 672 20.55 11.90 -3.67
CA ILE A 672 19.79 10.66 -3.91
C ILE A 672 19.81 10.31 -5.41
N SER A 673 19.56 11.27 -6.30
CA SER A 673 19.59 11.05 -7.75
C SER A 673 20.96 10.63 -8.27
N GLU A 674 22.05 11.08 -7.64
CA GLU A 674 23.40 10.64 -7.98
C GLU A 674 23.66 9.20 -7.51
N LEU A 675 23.27 8.87 -6.28
CA LEU A 675 23.41 7.52 -5.72
C LEU A 675 22.62 6.48 -6.53
N LYS A 676 21.46 6.85 -7.07
CA LYS A 676 20.63 5.98 -7.93
C LYS A 676 21.31 5.56 -9.24
N LYS A 677 22.36 6.23 -9.69
CA LYS A 677 23.08 5.82 -10.90
C LYS A 677 23.85 4.51 -10.72
N THR A 678 24.20 4.18 -9.49
CA THR A 678 25.03 3.01 -9.15
C THR A 678 24.36 2.02 -8.23
N SER A 679 23.28 2.42 -7.54
CA SER A 679 22.62 1.64 -6.50
C SER A 679 21.11 1.76 -6.59
N VAL A 680 20.39 0.79 -6.03
CA VAL A 680 18.95 0.89 -5.75
C VAL A 680 18.80 1.48 -4.35
N VAL A 681 18.31 2.72 -4.29
CA VAL A 681 18.37 3.56 -3.10
C VAL A 681 17.03 3.64 -2.39
N ALA A 682 17.01 3.30 -1.10
CA ALA A 682 15.93 3.71 -0.20
C ALA A 682 16.32 5.00 0.54
N MET A 683 15.41 5.98 0.61
CA MET A 683 15.56 7.17 1.46
C MET A 683 14.63 7.07 2.66
N VAL A 684 15.17 7.26 3.86
CA VAL A 684 14.41 7.26 5.11
C VAL A 684 14.41 8.66 5.71
N GLY A 685 13.24 9.23 5.98
CA GLY A 685 13.10 10.58 6.54
C GLY A 685 11.76 10.78 7.24
N ASP A 686 11.62 11.89 7.99
CA ASP A 686 10.41 12.20 8.77
C ASP A 686 9.82 13.58 8.45
N GLY A 687 10.56 14.49 7.84
CA GLY A 687 10.21 15.90 7.69
C GLY A 687 9.69 16.31 6.31
N ILE A 688 9.08 17.51 6.26
CA ILE A 688 8.71 18.18 5.01
C ILE A 688 9.95 18.40 4.13
N ASN A 689 11.10 18.66 4.74
CA ASN A 689 12.36 18.90 4.08
C ASN A 689 12.88 17.67 3.31
N ASP A 690 12.43 16.47 3.69
CA ASP A 690 12.85 15.21 3.08
C ASP A 690 11.92 14.76 1.96
N ALA A 691 10.71 15.32 1.84
CA ALA A 691 9.74 14.92 0.84
C ALA A 691 10.29 14.90 -0.60
N PRO A 692 11.10 15.89 -1.06
CA PRO A 692 11.72 15.81 -2.38
C PRO A 692 12.73 14.67 -2.52
N ALA A 693 13.47 14.34 -1.46
CA ALA A 693 14.44 13.24 -1.44
C ALA A 693 13.75 11.87 -1.37
N LEU A 694 12.67 11.76 -0.57
CA LEU A 694 11.81 10.57 -0.51
C LEU A 694 11.19 10.24 -1.87
N ALA A 695 10.69 11.27 -2.58
CA ALA A 695 10.13 11.12 -3.92
C ALA A 695 11.19 10.82 -5.00
N ALA A 696 12.43 11.30 -4.82
CA ALA A 696 13.53 11.06 -5.76
C ALA A 696 14.13 9.67 -5.63
N ALA A 697 14.04 9.01 -4.47
CA ALA A 697 14.56 7.67 -4.21
C ALA A 697 13.83 6.60 -5.03
N ASP A 698 14.42 5.41 -5.17
CA ASP A 698 13.71 4.24 -5.71
C ASP A 698 12.61 3.78 -4.76
N VAL A 699 12.88 3.89 -3.43
CA VAL A 699 11.90 3.64 -2.38
C VAL A 699 12.00 4.73 -1.32
N GLY A 700 10.97 5.56 -1.20
CA GLY A 700 10.83 6.48 -0.06
C GLY A 700 10.23 5.75 1.13
N ILE A 701 10.81 5.92 2.33
CA ILE A 701 10.34 5.36 3.60
C ILE A 701 10.14 6.51 4.58
N ALA A 702 8.90 6.80 4.94
CA ALA A 702 8.57 7.83 5.92
C ALA A 702 8.46 7.24 7.33
N MET A 703 9.02 7.93 8.33
CA MET A 703 8.87 7.57 9.74
C MET A 703 7.52 8.07 10.27
N GLY A 704 6.85 7.28 11.11
CA GLY A 704 5.51 7.60 11.65
C GLY A 704 5.45 8.83 12.56
N SER A 705 6.58 9.29 13.08
CA SER A 705 6.72 10.59 13.74
C SER A 705 6.75 11.78 12.77
N GLY A 706 6.75 11.49 11.45
CA GLY A 706 6.91 12.47 10.41
C GLY A 706 5.64 13.25 10.05
N THR A 707 5.80 14.19 9.14
CA THR A 707 4.71 15.03 8.66
C THR A 707 3.86 14.30 7.61
N ASP A 708 2.60 14.71 7.46
CA ASP A 708 1.70 14.21 6.42
C ASP A 708 2.32 14.32 5.01
N VAL A 709 3.09 15.38 4.76
CA VAL A 709 3.77 15.60 3.47
C VAL A 709 4.81 14.52 3.20
N ALA A 710 5.60 14.13 4.20
CA ALA A 710 6.57 13.03 4.08
C ALA A 710 5.87 11.70 3.85
N MET A 711 4.79 11.41 4.60
CA MET A 711 3.98 10.21 4.42
C MET A 711 3.36 10.13 3.02
N HIS A 712 2.92 11.27 2.45
CA HIS A 712 2.38 11.29 1.08
C HIS A 712 3.45 11.08 0.00
N ALA A 713 4.68 11.55 0.22
CA ALA A 713 5.78 11.41 -0.73
C ALA A 713 6.42 10.00 -0.73
N ALA A 714 6.28 9.25 0.36
CA ALA A 714 6.90 7.95 0.54
C ALA A 714 6.04 6.80 -0.01
N GLY A 715 6.69 5.77 -0.54
CA GLY A 715 6.04 4.51 -0.95
C GLY A 715 5.81 3.55 0.23
N ILE A 716 6.57 3.72 1.33
CA ILE A 716 6.41 2.95 2.58
C ILE A 716 6.32 3.93 3.74
N THR A 717 5.39 3.71 4.66
CA THR A 717 5.26 4.50 5.90
C THR A 717 5.37 3.55 7.10
N LEU A 718 6.26 3.89 8.03
CA LEU A 718 6.43 3.17 9.28
C LEU A 718 5.61 3.89 10.36
N MET A 719 4.66 3.21 10.97
CA MET A 719 3.74 3.83 11.95
C MET A 719 4.42 4.22 13.27
N ARG A 720 5.59 3.69 13.53
CA ARG A 720 6.42 4.00 14.69
C ARG A 720 7.70 4.68 14.26
N GLY A 721 8.24 5.50 15.15
CA GLY A 721 9.55 6.14 14.97
C GLY A 721 10.75 5.20 15.19
N ASP A 722 10.57 3.88 15.09
CA ASP A 722 11.59 2.86 15.34
C ASP A 722 12.39 2.54 14.06
N PRO A 723 13.71 2.81 14.03
CA PRO A 723 14.53 2.52 12.84
C PRO A 723 14.61 1.04 12.46
N ARG A 724 14.38 0.10 13.38
CA ARG A 724 14.38 -1.35 13.10
C ARG A 724 13.31 -1.74 12.09
N LEU A 725 12.19 -1.02 12.05
CA LEU A 725 11.12 -1.24 11.08
C LEU A 725 11.58 -1.02 9.63
N VAL A 726 12.64 -0.26 9.39
CA VAL A 726 13.23 -0.13 8.04
C VAL A 726 13.75 -1.48 7.56
N VAL A 727 14.47 -2.20 8.42
CA VAL A 727 14.99 -3.55 8.12
C VAL A 727 13.85 -4.54 7.88
N ASP A 728 12.82 -4.48 8.73
CA ASP A 728 11.64 -5.35 8.63
C ASP A 728 10.83 -5.06 7.36
N ALA A 729 10.73 -3.78 6.95
CA ALA A 729 10.07 -3.38 5.71
C ALA A 729 10.79 -3.92 4.47
N LEU A 730 12.12 -3.89 4.46
CA LEU A 730 12.92 -4.48 3.38
C LEU A 730 12.84 -6.02 3.39
N ASP A 731 12.87 -6.67 4.56
CA ASP A 731 12.76 -8.14 4.67
C ASP A 731 11.39 -8.66 4.20
N ILE A 732 10.29 -8.06 4.65
CA ILE A 732 8.95 -8.49 4.21
C ILE A 732 8.75 -8.24 2.71
N SER A 733 9.28 -7.13 2.16
CA SER A 733 9.26 -6.85 0.72
C SER A 733 10.03 -7.91 -0.06
N LYS A 734 11.24 -8.25 0.37
CA LYS A 734 12.09 -9.31 -0.23
C LYS A 734 11.40 -10.68 -0.19
N ARG A 735 10.79 -11.03 0.93
CA ARG A 735 10.05 -12.29 1.07
C ARG A 735 8.81 -12.31 0.18
N THR A 736 8.08 -11.21 0.10
CA THR A 736 6.90 -11.09 -0.76
C THR A 736 7.29 -11.23 -2.23
N TYR A 737 8.33 -10.54 -2.68
CA TYR A 737 8.85 -10.66 -4.04
C TYR A 737 9.30 -12.08 -4.37
N ASN A 738 10.00 -12.75 -3.46
CA ASN A 738 10.42 -14.14 -3.63
C ASN A 738 9.20 -15.08 -3.75
N LYS A 739 8.13 -14.83 -3.00
CA LYS A 739 6.88 -15.59 -3.14
C LYS A 739 6.19 -15.33 -4.48
N ILE A 740 6.22 -14.09 -4.99
CA ILE A 740 5.73 -13.78 -6.34
C ILE A 740 6.50 -14.61 -7.38
N ARG A 741 7.84 -14.63 -7.33
CA ARG A 741 8.67 -15.42 -8.25
C ARG A 741 8.38 -16.92 -8.16
N GLN A 742 8.26 -17.45 -6.95
CA GLN A 742 7.90 -18.87 -6.73
C GLN A 742 6.50 -19.18 -7.29
N ASN A 743 5.54 -18.31 -7.05
CA ASN A 743 4.17 -18.46 -7.56
C ASN A 743 4.14 -18.46 -9.09
N LEU A 744 4.87 -17.54 -9.73
CA LEU A 744 5.01 -17.48 -11.18
C LEU A 744 5.69 -18.75 -11.71
N PHE A 745 6.76 -19.20 -11.06
CA PHE A 745 7.41 -20.45 -11.43
C PHE A 745 6.43 -21.63 -11.42
N TRP A 746 5.67 -21.82 -10.35
CA TRP A 746 4.67 -22.89 -10.28
C TRP A 746 3.57 -22.73 -11.32
N ALA A 747 3.07 -21.51 -11.53
CA ALA A 747 2.03 -21.23 -12.52
C ALA A 747 2.47 -21.57 -13.97
N PHE A 748 3.77 -21.39 -14.28
CA PHE A 748 4.32 -21.74 -15.60
C PHE A 748 4.77 -23.21 -15.69
N ALA A 749 5.33 -23.78 -14.63
CA ALA A 749 5.91 -25.14 -14.65
C ALA A 749 4.87 -26.20 -15.03
N TYR A 750 3.65 -26.12 -14.46
CA TYR A 750 2.57 -27.03 -14.80
C TYR A 750 2.22 -26.98 -16.29
N ASN A 751 2.17 -25.78 -16.88
CA ASN A 751 1.84 -25.62 -18.29
C ASN A 751 3.01 -26.04 -19.19
N LEU A 752 4.25 -25.67 -18.83
CA LEU A 752 5.46 -25.98 -19.60
C LEU A 752 5.70 -27.49 -19.72
N ILE A 753 5.42 -28.24 -18.66
CA ILE A 753 5.54 -29.70 -18.65
C ILE A 753 4.27 -30.35 -19.24
N GLY A 754 3.10 -29.86 -18.89
CA GLY A 754 1.83 -30.48 -19.23
C GLY A 754 1.47 -30.37 -20.70
N ILE A 755 1.76 -29.25 -21.38
CA ILE A 755 1.43 -29.05 -22.81
C ILE A 755 2.15 -30.08 -23.69
N PRO A 756 3.48 -30.30 -23.59
CA PRO A 756 4.15 -31.36 -24.36
C PRO A 756 3.61 -32.76 -24.07
N LEU A 757 3.35 -33.07 -22.79
CA LEU A 757 2.80 -34.38 -22.38
C LEU A 757 1.40 -34.60 -22.98
N ALA A 758 0.53 -33.57 -22.95
CA ALA A 758 -0.79 -33.62 -23.57
C ALA A 758 -0.70 -33.78 -25.10
N ALA A 759 0.17 -33.02 -25.77
CA ALA A 759 0.41 -33.09 -27.18
C ALA A 759 0.96 -34.46 -27.61
N ALA A 760 1.77 -35.10 -26.78
CA ALA A 760 2.29 -36.46 -26.99
C ALA A 760 1.26 -37.55 -26.65
N GLY A 761 0.03 -37.26 -26.21
CA GLY A 761 -1.00 -38.23 -25.86
C GLY A 761 -0.78 -38.93 -24.52
N LEU A 762 0.15 -38.47 -23.72
CA LEU A 762 0.49 -39.03 -22.39
C LEU A 762 -0.37 -38.49 -21.25
N LEU A 763 -1.19 -37.47 -21.52
CA LEU A 763 -2.02 -36.79 -20.52
C LEU A 763 -3.48 -36.71 -21.03
N ASN A 764 -4.39 -37.41 -20.37
CA ASN A 764 -5.80 -37.29 -20.69
C ASN A 764 -6.42 -35.97 -20.20
N PRO A 765 -7.56 -35.51 -20.76
CA PRO A 765 -8.17 -34.24 -20.40
C PRO A 765 -8.56 -34.11 -18.92
N MET A 766 -8.89 -35.19 -18.22
CA MET A 766 -9.26 -35.17 -16.80
C MET A 766 -8.04 -34.94 -15.91
N LEU A 767 -6.93 -35.65 -16.17
CA LEU A 767 -5.65 -35.43 -15.47
C LEU A 767 -5.11 -34.02 -15.73
N ALA A 768 -5.29 -33.51 -16.97
CA ALA A 768 -4.97 -32.14 -17.31
C ALA A 768 -5.76 -31.13 -16.44
N GLY A 769 -7.06 -31.36 -16.26
CA GLY A 769 -7.91 -30.55 -15.38
C GLY A 769 -7.50 -30.62 -13.91
N ALA A 770 -7.13 -31.81 -13.41
CA ALA A 770 -6.65 -32.01 -12.04
C ALA A 770 -5.31 -31.29 -11.79
N ALA A 771 -4.36 -31.40 -12.72
CA ALA A 771 -3.07 -30.72 -12.63
C ALA A 771 -3.24 -29.18 -12.63
N MET A 772 -4.16 -28.64 -13.41
CA MET A 772 -4.51 -27.23 -13.44
C MET A 772 -5.09 -26.75 -12.09
N ALA A 773 -6.00 -27.55 -11.48
CA ALA A 773 -6.54 -27.22 -10.15
C ALA A 773 -5.44 -27.23 -9.08
N LEU A 774 -4.53 -28.21 -9.11
CA LEU A 774 -3.37 -28.30 -8.23
C LEU A 774 -2.42 -27.11 -8.37
N SER A 775 -2.21 -26.62 -9.62
CA SER A 775 -1.41 -25.40 -9.87
C SER A 775 -1.96 -24.20 -9.07
N SER A 776 -3.27 -23.97 -9.13
CA SER A 776 -3.92 -22.88 -8.40
C SER A 776 -3.79 -23.04 -6.87
N VAL A 777 -3.96 -24.28 -6.35
CA VAL A 777 -3.77 -24.58 -4.93
C VAL A 777 -2.34 -24.32 -4.49
N SER A 778 -1.35 -24.73 -5.30
CA SER A 778 0.08 -24.54 -5.02
C SER A 778 0.43 -23.06 -4.88
N VAL A 779 -0.02 -22.21 -5.82
CA VAL A 779 0.22 -20.76 -5.82
C VAL A 779 -0.39 -20.09 -4.58
N VAL A 780 -1.65 -20.42 -4.29
CA VAL A 780 -2.35 -19.86 -3.14
C VAL A 780 -1.73 -20.27 -1.81
N SER A 781 -1.46 -21.56 -1.64
CA SER A 781 -0.85 -22.08 -0.42
C SER A 781 0.52 -21.46 -0.19
N ASN A 782 1.34 -21.31 -1.24
CA ASN A 782 2.64 -20.67 -1.15
C ASN A 782 2.53 -19.18 -0.76
N ALA A 783 1.55 -18.43 -1.29
CA ALA A 783 1.32 -17.04 -0.90
C ALA A 783 0.89 -16.92 0.57
N LEU A 784 0.03 -17.85 1.06
CA LEU A 784 -0.44 -17.84 2.45
C LEU A 784 0.66 -18.11 3.48
N LEU A 785 1.79 -18.70 3.07
CA LEU A 785 2.96 -18.86 3.95
C LEU A 785 3.55 -17.52 4.41
N LEU A 786 3.29 -16.40 3.69
CA LEU A 786 3.68 -15.07 4.17
C LEU A 786 3.02 -14.70 5.50
N LYS A 787 1.86 -15.27 5.83
CA LYS A 787 1.18 -14.99 7.11
C LYS A 787 1.96 -15.46 8.35
N THR A 788 2.93 -16.35 8.18
CA THR A 788 3.80 -16.81 9.26
C THR A 788 5.01 -15.92 9.50
N TRP A 789 5.18 -14.87 8.68
CA TRP A 789 6.26 -13.92 8.87
C TRP A 789 6.11 -13.16 10.18
N LYS A 790 7.22 -12.94 10.85
CA LYS A 790 7.35 -12.10 12.03
C LYS A 790 8.55 -11.17 11.85
N PRO A 791 8.53 -9.97 12.46
CA PRO A 791 9.70 -9.12 12.60
C PRO A 791 10.87 -9.90 13.21
N LYS A 792 12.09 -9.44 12.93
CA LYS A 792 13.26 -10.02 13.56
C LYS A 792 13.29 -9.64 15.03
N ASP A 793 13.65 -10.61 15.89
CA ASP A 793 14.01 -10.30 17.27
C ASP A 793 15.43 -9.71 17.25
N TYR A 794 15.56 -8.47 17.63
CA TYR A 794 16.83 -7.75 17.78
C TYR A 794 17.26 -7.85 19.25
N GLU A 795 17.84 -9.00 19.63
CA GLU A 795 18.48 -9.17 20.93
C GLU A 795 19.85 -8.46 20.99
#